data_4c9ca6409aa43f1b32e5810095967e63
#
_entry.id   4c9ca6409aa43f1b32e5810095967e63
#
_cell.length_a   1.000
_cell.length_b   1.000
_cell.length_c   1.000
_cell.angle_alpha   90.00
_cell.angle_beta   90.00
_cell.angle_gamma   90.00
#
_symmetry.space_group_name_H-M   'P 1'
#
loop_
_entity.id
_entity.type
_entity.pdbx_description
1 polymer ?
#
loop_
_entity_poly.entity_id
_entity_poly.type
_entity_poly.pdbx_seq_one_letter_code
_entity_poly.pdbx_strand_id
1 'polypeptide(L)'
;MLILLRKKSIDQLSGFRRLADILNGVKFNGKVNGRLSSEKLSGYSLNIAELVGDMKVDAEWAELKTNLRLTSRESSYSQPHNRFGTSFSFANFIDVNFGDFYPQLSHFTIDGKRVRGIGINVDLNWFRIQFINGELNRVVQEKNNLNGGYNILYDRTSTNQDGSKSYYLDRTGFTFRRNVTGVRLSTNLFSKLKAGVHLIKTRDDTTSVNKILNQATFLSDSLVQGVPIGIYTVDGFNNALTLAGNKLNRPINNWSGQKPQDNLVFGFNIGTVLDDRRLTVDFDWNISLYNRDIWDGEMSISELDTALDDSLDGFIGLLYDENGKELPGSSKISTGDILLDPESFKSMFIINTNMTPLIPIDINSLSSNPIAAIINMPSSAFRIKLRGNYSRNSILAEYLQVGPEYISLANPYLRSNTRQFTISDRVSLLDQKLFLNLGFKHLDNKILKTIVSPLNTNTLFMNLTFLLGLNMPTFVFNYQSIGKNNEKTKLDSVGSGTIDLREDSKASTSMLAVSVPFTSGNLKQNITLNIGKVTNLDNINNKRSNLYLFPKTDSKTISVTLSTLFPDQLKVVYHMSQTKLEIPSIKNNQLNKIPYTWTHFSLSANKMIFENKVNSKGVITFLNSKSQINSKLLGLKAGLDYRLQENLTASIMSQVRFNYTPDFKKDKLDNDGDGKIDNSDEVFNINSMGLIFNVQYNF
;
A
#
# COMPACT_ATOMS: atom_id res chain seq x y z
N MET A 1 -25.35 -8.46 29.01
CA MET A 1 -26.11 -8.30 30.28
C MET A 1 -27.59 -7.97 30.09
N LEU A 2 -28.06 -7.42 29.00
CA LEU A 2 -29.49 -7.19 28.67
C LEU A 2 -30.22 -8.45 28.11
N ILE A 3 -29.52 -9.48 27.73
CA ILE A 3 -30.08 -10.72 27.12
C ILE A 3 -30.60 -11.72 28.17
N LEU A 4 -30.33 -11.50 29.46
CA LEU A 4 -30.73 -12.38 30.54
C LEU A 4 -31.98 -11.94 31.32
N LEU A 5 -32.64 -10.86 30.92
CA LEU A 5 -33.94 -10.51 31.46
C LEU A 5 -34.96 -11.45 30.83
N ARG A 6 -35.35 -12.47 31.59
CA ARG A 6 -36.38 -13.43 31.22
C ARG A 6 -37.63 -12.70 30.73
N LYS A 7 -38.11 -13.09 29.55
CA LYS A 7 -39.33 -12.59 28.87
C LYS A 7 -40.54 -12.43 29.82
N LYS A 8 -40.60 -13.17 30.93
CA LYS A 8 -41.69 -13.10 31.90
C LYS A 8 -41.71 -11.91 32.86
N SER A 9 -40.60 -11.19 33.07
CA SER A 9 -40.59 -10.01 33.95
C SER A 9 -40.85 -8.69 33.22
N ILE A 10 -40.80 -8.70 31.90
CA ILE A 10 -41.02 -7.51 31.05
C ILE A 10 -42.52 -7.26 30.83
N ASP A 11 -43.36 -8.31 30.84
CA ASP A 11 -44.80 -8.19 30.62
C ASP A 11 -45.56 -7.55 31.79
N GLN A 12 -44.94 -7.33 32.94
CA GLN A 12 -45.60 -6.76 34.15
C GLN A 12 -45.44 -5.24 34.31
N LEU A 13 -44.62 -4.58 33.51
CA LEU A 13 -44.37 -3.14 33.59
C LEU A 13 -44.92 -2.44 32.31
N SER A 14 -46.01 -1.72 32.43
CA SER A 14 -46.68 -1.06 31.31
C SER A 14 -45.83 -0.05 30.51
N GLY A 15 -44.71 0.39 31.05
CA GLY A 15 -43.69 1.18 30.35
C GLY A 15 -42.71 0.37 29.48
N PHE A 16 -42.61 -0.94 29.74
CA PHE A 16 -41.67 -1.84 29.04
C PHE A 16 -42.29 -2.55 27.83
N ARG A 17 -43.63 -2.53 27.64
CA ARG A 17 -44.25 -3.08 26.42
C ARG A 17 -43.76 -2.43 25.16
N ARG A 18 -43.58 -1.10 25.14
CA ARG A 18 -43.00 -0.37 23.98
C ARG A 18 -41.56 -0.78 23.70
N LEU A 19 -40.77 -1.06 24.74
CA LEU A 19 -39.40 -1.55 24.58
C LEU A 19 -39.36 -3.01 24.08
N ALA A 20 -40.30 -3.85 24.53
CA ALA A 20 -40.41 -5.24 24.05
C ALA A 20 -40.84 -5.29 22.57
N ASP A 21 -41.78 -4.42 22.18
CA ASP A 21 -42.22 -4.31 20.78
C ASP A 21 -41.08 -3.79 19.87
N ILE A 22 -40.30 -2.83 20.34
CA ILE A 22 -39.08 -2.35 19.65
C ILE A 22 -38.03 -3.46 19.52
N LEU A 23 -37.85 -4.29 20.58
CA LEU A 23 -36.89 -5.40 20.57
C LEU A 23 -37.34 -6.59 19.72
N ASN A 24 -38.66 -6.81 19.56
CA ASN A 24 -39.19 -7.88 18.71
C ASN A 24 -38.87 -7.67 17.19
N GLY A 25 -38.63 -6.43 16.76
CA GLY A 25 -38.18 -6.11 15.40
C GLY A 25 -36.66 -6.15 15.19
N VAL A 26 -35.88 -6.37 16.26
CA VAL A 26 -34.40 -6.33 16.17
C VAL A 26 -33.85 -7.67 15.72
N LYS A 27 -33.09 -7.65 14.61
CA LYS A 27 -32.39 -8.82 14.07
C LYS A 27 -30.93 -8.76 14.46
N PHE A 28 -30.46 -9.86 15.03
CA PHE A 28 -29.04 -10.06 15.35
C PHE A 28 -28.42 -11.02 14.33
N ASN A 29 -27.38 -10.58 13.70
CA ASN A 29 -26.58 -11.41 12.80
C ASN A 29 -25.10 -11.20 13.15
N GLY A 30 -24.34 -12.26 13.22
CA GLY A 30 -22.94 -12.12 13.49
C GLY A 30 -22.14 -13.37 13.22
N LYS A 31 -20.84 -13.17 13.28
CA LYS A 31 -19.86 -14.22 13.08
C LYS A 31 -18.69 -13.99 14.01
N VAL A 32 -18.33 -15.02 14.75
CA VAL A 32 -17.11 -15.07 15.55
C VAL A 32 -16.25 -16.20 15.04
N ASN A 33 -14.98 -15.90 14.80
CA ASN A 33 -14.00 -16.83 14.26
C ASN A 33 -12.74 -16.81 15.13
N GLY A 34 -12.45 -17.92 15.80
CA GLY A 34 -11.22 -18.16 16.54
C GLY A 34 -10.28 -19.03 15.70
N ARG A 35 -9.05 -18.56 15.46
CA ARG A 35 -8.04 -19.27 14.69
C ARG A 35 -6.77 -19.43 15.49
N LEU A 36 -6.25 -20.65 15.52
CA LEU A 36 -4.92 -20.98 16.00
C LEU A 36 -4.12 -21.53 14.84
N SER A 37 -2.94 -20.99 14.58
CA SER A 37 -2.05 -21.50 13.57
C SER A 37 -0.65 -21.68 14.13
N SER A 38 -0.05 -22.82 13.84
CA SER A 38 1.33 -23.16 14.17
C SER A 38 2.05 -23.55 12.88
N GLU A 39 3.13 -22.88 12.57
CA GLU A 39 3.97 -23.18 11.42
C GLU A 39 5.41 -23.36 11.90
N LYS A 40 6.02 -24.49 11.54
CA LYS A 40 7.39 -24.78 11.81
C LYS A 40 8.16 -24.81 10.49
N LEU A 41 9.20 -24.00 10.40
CA LEU A 41 10.06 -23.88 9.24
C LEU A 41 11.50 -23.99 9.70
N SER A 42 12.22 -25.05 9.31
CA SER A 42 13.69 -25.21 9.50
C SER A 42 14.26 -24.56 10.78
N GLY A 43 13.79 -25.03 11.95
CA GLY A 43 14.27 -24.51 13.24
C GLY A 43 13.48 -23.33 13.84
N TYR A 44 12.67 -22.64 13.06
CA TYR A 44 11.80 -21.56 13.54
C TYR A 44 10.36 -22.04 13.68
N SER A 45 9.70 -21.70 14.77
CA SER A 45 8.27 -21.92 14.95
C SER A 45 7.54 -20.61 15.10
N LEU A 46 6.46 -20.45 14.34
CA LEU A 46 5.57 -19.30 14.39
C LEU A 46 4.19 -19.76 14.83
N ASN A 47 3.78 -19.32 16.02
CA ASN A 47 2.46 -19.59 16.55
C ASN A 47 1.64 -18.30 16.56
N ILE A 48 0.45 -18.36 15.97
CA ILE A 48 -0.44 -17.20 15.88
C ILE A 48 -1.82 -17.62 16.40
N ALA A 49 -2.33 -16.88 17.38
CA ALA A 49 -3.71 -16.89 17.79
C ALA A 49 -4.42 -15.64 17.25
N GLU A 50 -5.60 -15.82 16.70
CA GLU A 50 -6.41 -14.74 16.15
C GLU A 50 -7.88 -14.95 16.49
N LEU A 51 -8.55 -13.89 16.93
CA LEU A 51 -10.00 -13.83 17.12
C LEU A 51 -10.55 -12.71 16.24
N VAL A 52 -11.49 -13.06 15.38
CA VAL A 52 -12.20 -12.11 14.52
C VAL A 52 -13.69 -12.23 14.80
N GLY A 53 -14.33 -11.10 15.06
CA GLY A 53 -15.75 -11.02 15.30
C GLY A 53 -16.38 -9.90 14.47
N ASP A 54 -17.49 -10.24 13.80
CA ASP A 54 -18.36 -9.30 13.13
C ASP A 54 -19.75 -9.47 13.68
N MET A 55 -20.39 -8.38 14.11
CA MET A 55 -21.75 -8.37 14.61
C MET A 55 -22.53 -7.26 13.92
N LYS A 56 -23.74 -7.59 13.52
CA LYS A 56 -24.72 -6.64 12.99
C LYS A 56 -26.01 -6.77 13.81
N VAL A 57 -26.44 -5.67 14.35
CA VAL A 57 -27.76 -5.53 14.98
C VAL A 57 -28.57 -4.60 14.09
N ASP A 58 -29.70 -5.06 13.61
CA ASP A 58 -30.54 -4.38 12.64
C ASP A 58 -31.92 -4.18 13.23
N ALA A 59 -32.29 -2.92 13.41
CA ALA A 59 -33.63 -2.49 13.78
C ALA A 59 -34.18 -1.62 12.63
N GLU A 60 -35.50 -1.51 12.51
CA GLU A 60 -36.11 -0.72 11.41
C GLU A 60 -35.60 0.73 11.33
N TRP A 61 -35.22 1.31 12.44
CA TRP A 61 -34.78 2.71 12.57
C TRP A 61 -33.29 2.88 12.84
N ALA A 62 -32.56 1.82 13.16
CA ALA A 62 -31.12 1.88 13.46
C ALA A 62 -30.40 0.60 13.11
N GLU A 63 -29.14 0.74 12.72
CA GLU A 63 -28.22 -0.36 12.45
C GLU A 63 -26.94 -0.18 13.26
N LEU A 64 -26.50 -1.21 13.98
CA LEU A 64 -25.21 -1.25 14.64
C LEU A 64 -24.36 -2.33 14.01
N LYS A 65 -23.17 -1.97 13.54
CA LYS A 65 -22.16 -2.91 13.06
C LYS A 65 -20.93 -2.81 13.94
N THR A 66 -20.43 -3.93 14.42
CA THR A 66 -19.19 -3.99 15.20
C THR A 66 -18.26 -5.02 14.59
N ASN A 67 -17.00 -4.66 14.43
CA ASN A 67 -15.95 -5.58 14.03
C ASN A 67 -14.81 -5.54 15.05
N LEU A 68 -14.29 -6.73 15.34
CA LEU A 68 -13.21 -6.96 16.28
C LEU A 68 -12.18 -7.88 15.65
N ARG A 69 -10.91 -7.54 15.78
CA ARG A 69 -9.79 -8.41 15.46
C ARG A 69 -8.75 -8.33 16.55
N LEU A 70 -8.47 -9.44 17.19
CA LEU A 70 -7.41 -9.60 18.17
C LEU A 70 -6.40 -10.62 17.65
N THR A 71 -5.12 -10.36 17.86
CA THR A 71 -4.07 -11.28 17.44
C THR A 71 -2.92 -11.29 18.44
N SER A 72 -2.32 -12.46 18.64
CA SER A 72 -1.11 -12.63 19.46
C SER A 72 0.13 -11.91 18.88
N ARG A 73 0.03 -11.38 17.65
CA ARG A 73 1.07 -10.55 17.03
C ARG A 73 1.05 -9.09 17.46
N GLU A 74 0.12 -8.69 18.33
CA GLU A 74 0.10 -7.32 18.83
C GLU A 74 1.39 -7.01 19.57
N SER A 75 2.00 -5.88 19.22
CA SER A 75 3.24 -5.42 19.81
C SER A 75 3.19 -3.92 20.01
N SER A 76 3.70 -3.43 21.14
CA SER A 76 3.84 -2.00 21.40
C SER A 76 4.86 -1.33 20.47
N TYR A 77 5.73 -2.11 19.84
CA TYR A 77 6.83 -1.66 18.97
C TYR A 77 6.47 -1.65 17.48
N SER A 78 5.21 -1.86 17.15
CA SER A 78 4.71 -1.82 15.77
C SER A 78 3.38 -1.07 15.69
N GLN A 79 2.94 -0.75 14.50
CA GLN A 79 1.60 -0.22 14.31
C GLN A 79 0.55 -1.27 14.71
N PRO A 80 -0.63 -0.88 15.26
CA PRO A 80 -1.58 -1.82 15.87
C PRO A 80 -2.06 -2.88 14.89
N HIS A 81 -1.95 -4.14 15.29
CA HIS A 81 -2.56 -5.29 14.62
C HIS A 81 -3.99 -5.54 15.13
N ASN A 82 -4.23 -5.30 16.43
CA ASN A 82 -5.55 -5.37 17.02
C ASN A 82 -6.43 -4.23 16.51
N ARG A 83 -7.66 -4.55 16.15
CA ARG A 83 -8.63 -3.62 15.60
C ARG A 83 -9.97 -3.79 16.29
N PHE A 84 -10.62 -2.68 16.54
CA PHE A 84 -11.99 -2.62 17.03
C PHE A 84 -12.67 -1.44 16.36
N GLY A 85 -13.78 -1.69 15.69
CA GLY A 85 -14.58 -0.65 15.05
C GLY A 85 -16.06 -0.89 15.27
N THR A 86 -16.78 0.18 15.54
CA THR A 86 -18.24 0.17 15.65
C THR A 86 -18.81 1.27 14.78
N SER A 87 -19.82 0.94 13.99
CA SER A 87 -20.59 1.87 13.17
C SER A 87 -22.04 1.81 13.61
N PHE A 88 -22.60 2.95 13.92
CA PHE A 88 -23.99 3.11 14.27
C PHE A 88 -24.68 4.02 13.26
N SER A 89 -25.67 3.50 12.56
CA SER A 89 -26.52 4.25 11.61
C SER A 89 -27.89 4.46 12.20
N PHE A 90 -28.36 5.70 12.21
CA PHE A 90 -29.66 6.09 12.73
C PHE A 90 -30.52 6.67 11.62
N ALA A 91 -31.71 6.10 11.44
CA ALA A 91 -32.77 6.55 10.52
C ALA A 91 -32.25 6.83 9.09
N ASN A 92 -31.17 6.19 8.68
CA ASN A 92 -30.50 6.33 7.37
C ASN A 92 -29.95 7.74 7.05
N PHE A 93 -29.88 8.64 8.04
CA PHE A 93 -29.36 9.99 7.82
C PHE A 93 -28.18 10.36 8.72
N ILE A 94 -27.91 9.62 9.80
CA ILE A 94 -26.72 9.81 10.64
C ILE A 94 -25.96 8.50 10.73
N ASP A 95 -24.68 8.50 10.39
CA ASP A 95 -23.75 7.42 10.63
C ASP A 95 -22.65 7.91 11.57
N VAL A 96 -22.43 7.18 12.67
CA VAL A 96 -21.36 7.44 13.61
C VAL A 96 -20.44 6.22 13.63
N ASN A 97 -19.16 6.44 13.37
CA ASN A 97 -18.12 5.44 13.46
C ASN A 97 -17.24 5.71 14.69
N PHE A 98 -16.93 4.68 15.44
CA PHE A 98 -16.06 4.75 16.60
C PHE A 98 -15.01 3.62 16.56
N GLY A 99 -13.78 3.92 16.96
CA GLY A 99 -12.66 2.98 16.91
C GLY A 99 -11.98 2.98 15.55
N ASP A 100 -11.67 1.82 14.99
CA ASP A 100 -11.00 1.70 13.70
C ASP A 100 -12.02 1.74 12.54
N PHE A 101 -11.91 2.73 11.68
CA PHE A 101 -12.76 2.88 10.49
C PHE A 101 -11.96 3.42 9.29
N TYR A 102 -12.55 3.39 8.10
CA TYR A 102 -11.90 3.73 6.83
C TYR A 102 -12.68 4.83 6.11
N PRO A 103 -12.44 6.10 6.45
CA PRO A 103 -13.17 7.21 5.85
C PRO A 103 -12.75 7.49 4.40
N GLN A 104 -13.67 8.09 3.65
CA GLN A 104 -13.44 8.61 2.31
C GLN A 104 -14.00 10.04 2.23
N LEU A 105 -13.13 11.03 2.17
CA LEU A 105 -13.54 12.42 1.95
C LEU A 105 -13.36 12.80 0.48
N SER A 106 -12.18 12.63 -0.08
CA SER A 106 -11.92 12.78 -1.51
C SER A 106 -10.78 11.85 -1.93
N HIS A 107 -10.63 11.63 -3.24
CA HIS A 107 -9.55 10.83 -3.81
C HIS A 107 -8.16 11.35 -3.42
N PHE A 108 -8.02 12.66 -3.24
CA PHE A 108 -6.74 13.31 -2.97
C PHE A 108 -6.44 13.52 -1.50
N THR A 109 -7.45 13.50 -0.62
CA THR A 109 -7.29 13.75 0.82
C THR A 109 -7.10 12.46 1.59
N ILE A 110 -8.18 11.79 1.97
CA ILE A 110 -8.17 10.48 2.60
C ILE A 110 -9.10 9.55 1.84
N ASP A 111 -8.57 8.42 1.42
CA ASP A 111 -9.30 7.42 0.64
C ASP A 111 -8.97 6.02 1.17
N GLY A 112 -9.79 5.55 2.11
CA GLY A 112 -9.70 4.20 2.65
C GLY A 112 -8.48 3.91 3.55
N LYS A 113 -7.77 4.92 4.04
CA LYS A 113 -6.78 4.73 5.11
C LYS A 113 -7.48 4.59 6.44
N ARG A 114 -7.01 3.65 7.27
CA ARG A 114 -7.52 3.45 8.63
C ARG A 114 -7.32 4.69 9.49
N VAL A 115 -8.38 5.09 10.18
CA VAL A 115 -8.37 6.07 11.27
C VAL A 115 -8.86 5.37 12.53
N ARG A 116 -8.21 5.61 13.65
CA ARG A 116 -8.68 5.20 14.98
C ARG A 116 -9.20 6.42 15.72
N GLY A 117 -10.51 6.52 15.85
CA GLY A 117 -11.13 7.72 16.43
C GLY A 117 -12.64 7.74 16.24
N ILE A 118 -13.15 8.89 15.81
CA ILE A 118 -14.57 9.12 15.58
C ILE A 118 -14.78 9.65 14.17
N GLY A 119 -15.79 9.11 13.48
CA GLY A 119 -16.29 9.59 12.21
C GLY A 119 -17.80 9.84 12.30
N ILE A 120 -18.26 10.97 11.80
CA ILE A 120 -19.68 11.31 11.77
C ILE A 120 -20.06 11.68 10.33
N ASN A 121 -21.12 11.09 9.82
CA ASN A 121 -21.69 11.41 8.52
C ASN A 121 -23.18 11.73 8.72
N VAL A 122 -23.58 12.93 8.34
CA VAL A 122 -24.98 13.36 8.34
C VAL A 122 -25.41 13.59 6.91
N ASP A 123 -26.39 12.83 6.44
CA ASP A 123 -26.92 12.89 5.08
C ASP A 123 -28.39 13.34 5.09
N LEU A 124 -28.62 14.60 4.71
CA LEU A 124 -29.96 15.23 4.63
C LEU A 124 -30.52 15.18 3.21
N ASN A 125 -30.12 14.22 2.36
CA ASN A 125 -30.48 14.07 0.95
C ASN A 125 -29.96 15.18 0.02
N TRP A 126 -30.22 16.46 0.34
CA TRP A 126 -29.75 17.62 -0.43
C TRP A 126 -28.41 18.15 0.07
N PHE A 127 -28.02 17.86 1.33
CA PHE A 127 -26.81 18.31 1.98
C PHE A 127 -26.21 17.19 2.83
N ARG A 128 -24.89 17.02 2.76
CA ARG A 128 -24.16 16.03 3.55
C ARG A 128 -22.99 16.68 4.26
N ILE A 129 -22.83 16.35 5.53
CA ILE A 129 -21.68 16.71 6.37
C ILE A 129 -20.96 15.43 6.74
N GLN A 130 -19.64 15.41 6.53
CA GLN A 130 -18.76 14.36 7.01
C GLN A 130 -17.69 14.98 7.90
N PHE A 131 -17.50 14.42 9.07
CA PHE A 131 -16.48 14.82 10.03
C PHE A 131 -15.68 13.58 10.45
N ILE A 132 -14.37 13.73 10.53
CA ILE A 132 -13.46 12.69 11.04
C ILE A 132 -12.48 13.32 12.02
N ASN A 133 -12.19 12.61 13.11
CA ASN A 133 -11.14 12.96 14.05
C ASN A 133 -10.54 11.69 14.66
N GLY A 134 -9.21 11.60 14.71
CA GLY A 134 -8.56 10.43 15.28
C GLY A 134 -7.06 10.34 14.97
N GLU A 135 -6.55 9.15 15.16
CA GLU A 135 -5.15 8.79 14.99
C GLU A 135 -4.96 7.97 13.72
N LEU A 136 -4.01 8.36 12.87
CA LEU A 136 -3.57 7.60 11.68
C LEU A 136 -2.45 6.62 12.00
N ASN A 137 -1.49 7.04 12.82
CA ASN A 137 -0.37 6.24 13.25
C ASN A 137 -0.24 6.33 14.77
N ARG A 138 -0.10 5.16 15.42
CA ARG A 138 0.24 5.07 16.84
C ARG A 138 1.69 5.51 17.06
N VAL A 139 1.97 6.13 18.20
CA VAL A 139 3.35 6.32 18.63
C VAL A 139 4.02 4.97 18.81
N VAL A 140 5.21 4.85 18.26
CA VAL A 140 6.12 3.72 18.48
C VAL A 140 7.45 4.30 18.93
N GLN A 141 7.96 3.82 20.03
CA GLN A 141 9.27 4.22 20.52
C GLN A 141 9.93 3.03 21.19
N GLU A 142 10.87 2.44 20.48
CA GLU A 142 11.65 1.34 21.00
C GLU A 142 12.81 1.88 21.86
N LYS A 143 12.96 1.33 23.06
CA LYS A 143 13.94 1.81 24.04
C LYS A 143 15.13 0.87 24.24
N ASN A 144 14.92 -0.43 24.08
CA ASN A 144 15.83 -1.48 24.56
C ASN A 144 16.09 -2.59 23.54
N ASN A 145 15.99 -2.33 22.25
CA ASN A 145 16.26 -3.36 21.24
C ASN A 145 17.62 -3.10 20.57
N LEU A 146 18.29 -4.18 20.16
CA LEU A 146 19.55 -4.11 19.42
C LEU A 146 19.45 -3.25 18.13
N ASN A 147 18.24 -3.12 17.59
CA ASN A 147 17.93 -2.28 16.41
C ASN A 147 17.10 -1.03 16.77
N GLY A 148 16.79 -0.79 18.05
CA GLY A 148 15.96 0.31 18.52
C GLY A 148 16.79 1.32 19.33
N GLY A 149 16.48 2.61 19.18
CA GLY A 149 17.19 3.66 19.86
C GLY A 149 18.16 4.40 18.96
N TYR A 150 19.34 3.89 18.71
CA TYR A 150 20.34 4.60 17.93
C TYR A 150 21.09 3.69 16.95
N ASN A 151 21.40 4.26 15.76
CA ASN A 151 22.43 3.78 14.86
C ASN A 151 23.67 4.64 15.01
N ILE A 152 24.85 4.01 14.92
CA ILE A 152 26.13 4.71 14.95
C ILE A 152 26.49 5.11 13.51
N LEU A 153 26.76 6.39 13.31
CA LEU A 153 27.19 6.89 12.01
C LEU A 153 28.54 7.58 12.12
N TYR A 154 29.41 7.36 11.13
CA TYR A 154 30.69 8.01 11.02
C TYR A 154 30.53 9.36 10.30
N ASP A 155 30.97 10.43 10.95
CA ASP A 155 31.00 11.76 10.35
C ASP A 155 32.23 11.92 9.44
N ARG A 156 32.02 11.80 8.15
CA ARG A 156 33.07 11.93 7.14
C ARG A 156 33.46 13.38 6.85
N THR A 157 32.66 14.33 7.33
CA THR A 157 32.85 15.77 7.06
C THR A 157 33.71 16.44 8.11
N SER A 158 33.74 15.90 9.32
CA SER A 158 34.57 16.42 10.41
C SER A 158 35.93 15.71 10.43
N THR A 159 36.95 16.32 9.87
CA THR A 159 38.36 15.96 10.09
C THR A 159 38.86 16.77 11.30
N ASN A 160 38.99 16.11 12.46
CA ASN A 160 39.56 16.75 13.63
C ASN A 160 41.08 16.98 13.42
N GLN A 161 41.58 18.13 13.83
CA GLN A 161 42.99 18.48 13.67
C GLN A 161 43.94 17.50 14.42
N ASP A 162 43.43 16.78 15.42
CA ASP A 162 44.15 15.79 16.23
C ASP A 162 44.11 14.37 15.63
N GLY A 163 43.53 14.20 14.43
CA GLY A 163 43.37 12.90 13.76
C GLY A 163 42.29 12.01 14.35
N SER A 164 41.56 12.45 15.38
CA SER A 164 40.43 11.71 15.95
C SER A 164 39.25 11.65 14.98
N LYS A 165 38.51 10.54 15.00
CA LYS A 165 37.29 10.36 14.23
C LYS A 165 36.08 10.82 15.03
N SER A 166 35.16 11.46 14.35
CA SER A 166 33.87 11.87 14.93
C SER A 166 32.79 10.87 14.55
N TYR A 167 32.00 10.48 15.54
CA TYR A 167 30.81 9.66 15.36
C TYR A 167 29.60 10.39 15.89
N TYR A 168 28.45 10.09 15.35
CA TYR A 168 27.17 10.55 15.88
C TYR A 168 26.15 9.42 15.96
N LEU A 169 25.20 9.57 16.85
CA LEU A 169 24.13 8.61 17.05
C LEU A 169 22.89 9.14 16.36
N ASP A 170 22.38 8.38 15.39
CA ASP A 170 21.13 8.68 14.71
C ASP A 170 19.97 7.94 15.34
N ARG A 171 18.86 8.63 15.58
CA ARG A 171 17.69 8.08 16.25
C ARG A 171 16.93 7.15 15.30
N THR A 172 16.60 5.95 15.77
CA THR A 172 15.88 4.91 14.99
C THR A 172 14.78 4.24 15.80
N GLY A 173 13.97 3.40 15.15
CA GLY A 173 12.96 2.58 15.82
C GLY A 173 11.81 3.38 16.43
N PHE A 174 11.42 4.51 15.83
CA PHE A 174 10.33 5.33 16.30
C PHE A 174 9.33 5.71 15.19
N THR A 175 8.13 6.03 15.61
CA THR A 175 7.08 6.63 14.77
C THR A 175 6.34 7.63 15.61
N PHE A 176 6.18 8.87 15.13
CA PHE A 176 5.36 9.87 15.80
C PHE A 176 3.90 9.47 15.80
N ARG A 177 3.18 9.83 16.86
CA ARG A 177 1.72 9.80 16.84
C ARG A 177 1.25 10.79 15.78
N ARG A 178 0.49 10.31 14.81
CA ARG A 178 -0.07 11.13 13.73
C ARG A 178 -1.57 11.28 13.90
N ASN A 179 -2.01 12.49 14.16
CA ASN A 179 -3.41 12.84 14.31
C ASN A 179 -3.99 13.34 13.00
N VAL A 180 -5.29 13.13 12.80
CA VAL A 180 -6.04 13.62 11.65
C VAL A 180 -7.36 14.22 12.08
N THR A 181 -7.71 15.35 11.48
CA THR A 181 -9.04 15.96 11.56
C THR A 181 -9.47 16.34 10.15
N GLY A 182 -10.68 15.96 9.75
CA GLY A 182 -11.17 16.23 8.41
C GLY A 182 -12.65 16.59 8.42
N VAL A 183 -13.03 17.47 7.50
CA VAL A 183 -14.42 17.89 7.27
C VAL A 183 -14.70 17.88 5.78
N ARG A 184 -15.88 17.41 5.40
CA ARG A 184 -16.43 17.57 4.06
C ARG A 184 -17.87 18.02 4.14
N LEU A 185 -18.16 19.06 3.37
CA LEU A 185 -19.51 19.55 3.14
C LEU A 185 -19.86 19.31 1.68
N SER A 186 -20.97 18.70 1.40
CA SER A 186 -21.40 18.48 0.02
C SER A 186 -22.91 18.65 -0.15
N THR A 187 -23.32 19.06 -1.35
CA THR A 187 -24.73 19.30 -1.68
C THR A 187 -25.08 18.63 -3.01
N ASN A 188 -26.33 18.21 -3.12
CA ASN A 188 -26.93 17.68 -4.34
C ASN A 188 -27.97 18.68 -4.84
N LEU A 189 -27.60 19.51 -5.80
CA LEU A 189 -28.46 20.50 -6.39
C LEU A 189 -29.22 19.90 -7.57
N PHE A 190 -30.55 20.07 -7.57
CA PHE A 190 -31.45 19.65 -8.65
C PHE A 190 -31.30 18.18 -9.08
N SER A 191 -30.90 17.31 -8.17
CA SER A 191 -30.60 15.87 -8.42
C SER A 191 -29.61 15.57 -9.55
N LYS A 192 -29.04 16.57 -10.18
CA LYS A 192 -28.12 16.45 -11.33
C LYS A 192 -26.73 16.98 -11.02
N LEU A 193 -26.59 18.01 -10.19
CA LEU A 193 -25.34 18.66 -9.86
C LEU A 193 -24.95 18.31 -8.41
N LYS A 194 -23.77 17.77 -8.23
CA LYS A 194 -23.13 17.52 -6.92
C LYS A 194 -21.96 18.46 -6.77
N ALA A 195 -21.91 19.16 -5.64
CA ALA A 195 -20.77 20.00 -5.30
C ALA A 195 -20.35 19.72 -3.87
N GLY A 196 -19.05 19.79 -3.60
CA GLY A 196 -18.54 19.58 -2.25
C GLY A 196 -17.22 20.31 -2.03
N VAL A 197 -16.99 20.71 -0.79
CA VAL A 197 -15.72 21.25 -0.31
C VAL A 197 -15.24 20.38 0.82
N HIS A 198 -13.93 20.23 0.94
CA HIS A 198 -13.33 19.40 1.97
C HIS A 198 -11.99 19.96 2.43
N LEU A 199 -11.70 19.69 3.69
CA LEU A 199 -10.45 20.06 4.34
C LEU A 199 -10.00 18.92 5.22
N ILE A 200 -8.72 18.60 5.19
CA ILE A 200 -8.11 17.64 6.08
C ILE A 200 -6.81 18.17 6.64
N LYS A 201 -6.67 18.07 7.93
CA LYS A 201 -5.46 18.38 8.69
C LYS A 201 -4.85 17.10 9.23
N THR A 202 -3.54 16.96 9.06
CA THR A 202 -2.79 15.81 9.57
C THR A 202 -1.49 16.33 10.19
N ARG A 203 -1.26 16.07 11.48
CA ARG A 203 -0.07 16.55 12.21
C ARG A 203 0.52 15.47 13.08
N ASP A 204 1.83 15.39 13.08
CA ASP A 204 2.60 14.60 14.03
C ASP A 204 2.69 15.31 15.37
N ASP A 205 2.47 14.58 16.46
CA ASP A 205 2.64 15.04 17.82
C ASP A 205 4.13 15.04 18.17
N THR A 206 4.74 16.22 18.22
CA THR A 206 6.17 16.39 18.49
C THR A 206 6.58 15.91 19.88
N THR A 207 5.63 15.84 20.83
CA THR A 207 5.89 15.38 22.21
C THR A 207 5.79 13.88 22.37
N SER A 208 5.27 13.17 21.34
CA SER A 208 5.05 11.73 21.39
C SER A 208 6.35 10.89 21.33
N VAL A 209 7.44 11.48 20.85
CA VAL A 209 8.75 10.82 20.76
C VAL A 209 9.81 11.66 21.46
N ASN A 210 10.60 11.07 22.34
CA ASN A 210 11.67 11.78 23.03
C ASN A 210 12.83 12.08 22.07
N LYS A 211 13.29 13.33 22.03
CA LYS A 211 14.46 13.74 21.23
C LYS A 211 15.72 12.96 21.63
N ILE A 212 15.92 12.78 22.91
CA ILE A 212 17.11 12.14 23.47
C ILE A 212 16.70 10.99 24.38
N LEU A 213 17.28 9.82 24.17
CA LEU A 213 17.13 8.66 25.05
C LEU A 213 18.46 8.35 25.71
N ASN A 214 18.68 8.89 26.90
CA ASN A 214 19.93 8.65 27.65
C ASN A 214 20.10 7.19 28.10
N GLN A 215 18.98 6.47 28.30
CA GLN A 215 18.97 5.09 28.81
C GLN A 215 18.84 4.04 27.69
N ALA A 216 18.83 4.45 26.41
CA ALA A 216 18.75 3.49 25.31
C ALA A 216 20.04 2.68 25.21
N THR A 217 19.88 1.40 24.92
CA THR A 217 20.99 0.51 24.57
C THR A 217 21.01 0.25 23.08
N PHE A 218 22.17 0.16 22.49
CA PHE A 218 22.39 -0.11 21.07
C PHE A 218 23.65 -0.93 20.86
N LEU A 219 23.74 -1.55 19.69
CA LEU A 219 24.87 -2.40 19.33
C LEU A 219 25.96 -1.57 18.64
N SER A 220 27.19 -1.65 19.17
CA SER A 220 28.40 -1.20 18.46
C SER A 220 28.90 -2.35 17.58
N ASP A 221 29.08 -2.10 16.30
CA ASP A 221 29.59 -3.04 15.32
C ASP A 221 31.10 -2.86 15.05
N SER A 222 31.64 -3.70 14.17
CA SER A 222 33.06 -3.67 13.79
C SER A 222 33.51 -2.42 13.01
N LEU A 223 32.59 -1.55 12.62
CA LEU A 223 32.89 -0.32 11.86
C LEU A 223 33.41 0.79 12.78
N VAL A 224 33.22 0.67 14.07
CA VAL A 224 33.70 1.66 15.05
C VAL A 224 35.11 1.30 15.49
N GLN A 225 36.09 1.96 14.91
CA GLN A 225 37.50 1.67 15.15
C GLN A 225 37.92 1.91 16.62
N GLY A 226 38.50 0.90 17.26
CA GLY A 226 39.01 1.00 18.62
C GLY A 226 37.97 0.76 19.72
N VAL A 227 36.71 0.57 19.38
CA VAL A 227 35.64 0.24 20.33
C VAL A 227 35.27 -1.23 20.19
N PRO A 228 35.25 -2.03 21.28
CA PRO A 228 34.84 -3.43 21.22
C PRO A 228 33.40 -3.59 20.72
N ILE A 229 33.13 -4.68 20.01
CA ILE A 229 31.76 -5.03 19.62
C ILE A 229 30.96 -5.36 20.89
N GLY A 230 29.83 -4.73 21.08
CA GLY A 230 29.03 -4.94 22.28
C GLY A 230 27.82 -4.03 22.37
N ILE A 231 27.04 -4.22 23.43
CA ILE A 231 25.86 -3.42 23.73
C ILE A 231 26.28 -2.30 24.68
N TYR A 232 25.98 -1.07 24.29
CA TYR A 232 26.34 0.14 25.03
C TYR A 232 25.12 0.99 25.33
N THR A 233 25.17 1.69 26.46
CA THR A 233 24.38 2.92 26.67
C THR A 233 25.07 4.10 26.00
N VAL A 234 24.38 5.22 25.82
CA VAL A 234 24.97 6.44 25.21
C VAL A 234 26.25 6.89 25.95
N ASP A 235 26.21 6.91 27.28
CA ASP A 235 27.36 7.32 28.08
C ASP A 235 28.48 6.27 28.07
N GLY A 236 28.14 4.98 28.13
CA GLY A 236 29.09 3.88 27.99
C GLY A 236 29.82 3.88 26.65
N PHE A 237 29.10 4.17 25.57
CA PHE A 237 29.67 4.28 24.23
C PHE A 237 30.57 5.53 24.09
N ASN A 238 30.14 6.65 24.62
CA ASN A 238 30.96 7.87 24.64
C ASN A 238 32.29 7.67 25.38
N ASN A 239 32.25 6.98 26.52
CA ASN A 239 33.48 6.63 27.27
C ASN A 239 34.39 5.71 26.48
N ALA A 240 33.83 4.68 25.82
CA ALA A 240 34.60 3.75 24.98
C ALA A 240 35.23 4.45 23.76
N LEU A 241 34.51 5.38 23.13
CA LEU A 241 35.03 6.22 22.04
C LEU A 241 36.18 7.11 22.51
N THR A 242 36.02 7.77 23.66
CA THR A 242 37.04 8.64 24.22
C THR A 242 38.31 7.88 24.52
N LEU A 243 38.20 6.67 25.12
CA LEU A 243 39.33 5.78 25.34
C LEU A 243 40.02 5.33 24.04
N ALA A 244 39.26 5.21 22.95
CA ALA A 244 39.79 4.91 21.62
C ALA A 244 40.35 6.15 20.89
N GLY A 245 40.41 7.33 21.53
CA GLY A 245 40.86 8.57 20.91
C GLY A 245 39.88 9.18 19.90
N ASN A 246 38.62 8.83 19.97
CA ASN A 246 37.56 9.32 19.10
C ASN A 246 36.56 10.21 19.84
N LYS A 247 35.69 10.88 19.10
CA LYS A 247 34.69 11.81 19.67
C LYS A 247 33.29 11.41 19.31
N LEU A 248 32.36 11.56 20.26
CA LEU A 248 30.93 11.41 20.00
C LEU A 248 30.29 12.80 19.88
N ASN A 249 29.83 13.12 18.66
CA ASN A 249 28.96 14.26 18.43
C ASN A 249 27.53 13.85 18.84
N ARG A 250 27.06 14.35 19.96
CA ARG A 250 25.67 14.06 20.39
C ARG A 250 24.70 14.71 19.42
N PRO A 251 23.69 13.96 18.91
CA PRO A 251 22.68 14.52 18.04
C PRO A 251 21.80 15.47 18.85
N ILE A 252 21.99 16.75 18.69
CA ILE A 252 21.20 17.72 19.46
C ILE A 252 19.88 17.99 18.75
N ASN A 253 19.85 18.06 17.40
CA ASN A 253 18.62 18.37 16.65
C ASN A 253 18.59 17.80 15.22
N ASN A 254 19.53 16.97 14.81
CA ASN A 254 19.72 16.61 13.42
C ASN A 254 19.65 15.10 13.18
N TRP A 255 18.47 14.52 13.42
CA TRP A 255 18.24 13.13 13.05
C TRP A 255 18.16 13.00 11.53
N SER A 256 18.78 11.99 10.95
CA SER A 256 18.64 11.65 9.55
C SER A 256 17.31 10.94 9.26
N GLY A 257 16.66 10.45 10.31
CA GLY A 257 15.38 9.76 10.23
C GLY A 257 14.18 10.69 10.01
N GLN A 258 12.99 10.11 10.11
CA GLN A 258 11.74 10.81 9.91
C GLN A 258 11.54 11.94 10.92
N LYS A 259 11.37 13.15 10.41
CA LYS A 259 11.01 14.35 11.21
C LYS A 259 9.50 14.40 11.44
N PRO A 260 9.03 15.09 12.51
CA PRO A 260 7.62 15.32 12.70
C PRO A 260 7.09 16.27 11.62
N GLN A 261 5.94 15.96 11.08
CA GLN A 261 5.37 16.57 9.87
C GLN A 261 4.01 17.21 10.16
N ASP A 262 3.69 18.25 9.41
CA ASP A 262 2.37 18.87 9.37
C ASP A 262 1.85 18.96 7.94
N ASN A 263 0.57 18.73 7.74
CA ASN A 263 -0.05 18.74 6.41
C ASN A 263 -1.49 19.23 6.51
N LEU A 264 -1.81 20.18 5.66
CA LEU A 264 -3.16 20.70 5.48
C LEU A 264 -3.52 20.58 4.00
N VAL A 265 -4.58 19.85 3.71
CA VAL A 265 -5.09 19.70 2.34
C VAL A 265 -6.52 20.21 2.30
N PHE A 266 -6.83 21.07 1.34
CA PHE A 266 -8.17 21.51 1.07
C PHE A 266 -8.50 21.44 -0.42
N GLY A 267 -9.77 21.30 -0.74
CA GLY A 267 -10.19 21.21 -2.12
C GLY A 267 -11.70 21.22 -2.28
N PHE A 268 -12.11 21.09 -3.53
CA PHE A 268 -13.51 20.99 -3.90
C PHE A 268 -13.71 19.97 -5.00
N ASN A 269 -14.91 19.45 -5.10
CA ASN A 269 -15.32 18.58 -6.18
C ASN A 269 -16.68 19.01 -6.73
N ILE A 270 -16.83 18.85 -8.05
CA ILE A 270 -18.09 19.10 -8.76
C ILE A 270 -18.35 17.88 -9.64
N GLY A 271 -19.57 17.37 -9.57
CA GLY A 271 -20.02 16.25 -10.39
C GLY A 271 -21.37 16.55 -11.01
N THR A 272 -21.57 16.13 -12.26
CA THR A 272 -22.87 16.28 -12.93
C THR A 272 -23.24 14.99 -13.63
N VAL A 273 -24.55 14.77 -13.70
CA VAL A 273 -25.16 13.64 -14.40
C VAL A 273 -26.04 14.16 -15.51
N LEU A 274 -25.68 13.80 -16.72
CA LEU A 274 -26.28 14.28 -17.96
C LEU A 274 -26.92 13.11 -18.73
N ASP A 275 -27.71 13.43 -19.75
CA ASP A 275 -28.28 12.48 -20.71
C ASP A 275 -28.96 11.30 -19.99
N ASP A 276 -29.99 11.57 -19.20
CA ASP A 276 -30.78 10.59 -18.45
C ASP A 276 -29.93 9.62 -17.65
N ARG A 277 -28.88 10.14 -16.99
CA ARG A 277 -27.89 9.41 -16.19
C ARG A 277 -26.93 8.50 -17.01
N ARG A 278 -26.88 8.66 -18.32
CA ARG A 278 -25.95 7.93 -19.17
C ARG A 278 -24.54 8.50 -19.14
N LEU A 279 -24.41 9.83 -18.95
CA LEU A 279 -23.12 10.51 -18.87
C LEU A 279 -22.92 11.10 -17.50
N THR A 280 -21.81 10.77 -16.87
CA THR A 280 -21.35 11.37 -15.60
C THR A 280 -20.03 12.09 -15.85
N VAL A 281 -19.94 13.32 -15.37
CA VAL A 281 -18.73 14.15 -15.41
C VAL A 281 -18.37 14.51 -13.97
N ASP A 282 -17.20 14.16 -13.53
CA ASP A 282 -16.67 14.48 -12.20
C ASP A 282 -15.39 15.30 -12.35
N PHE A 283 -15.30 16.39 -11.60
CA PHE A 283 -14.10 17.21 -11.44
C PHE A 283 -13.75 17.30 -9.96
N ASP A 284 -12.48 17.14 -9.63
CA ASP A 284 -11.94 17.18 -8.27
C ASP A 284 -10.62 17.95 -8.28
N TRP A 285 -10.49 18.95 -7.43
CA TRP A 285 -9.30 19.77 -7.31
C TRP A 285 -8.92 19.98 -5.86
N ASN A 286 -7.62 19.92 -5.59
CA ASN A 286 -7.08 20.02 -4.25
C ASN A 286 -5.73 20.75 -4.24
N ILE A 287 -5.42 21.38 -3.13
CA ILE A 287 -4.12 21.97 -2.83
C ILE A 287 -3.61 21.44 -1.48
N SER A 288 -2.32 21.23 -1.39
CA SER A 288 -1.64 20.73 -0.20
C SER A 288 -0.64 21.76 0.31
N LEU A 289 -0.70 22.05 1.61
CA LEU A 289 0.37 22.66 2.38
C LEU A 289 1.05 21.55 3.18
N TYR A 290 2.34 21.41 3.05
CA TYR A 290 3.11 20.35 3.71
C TYR A 290 4.35 20.93 4.37
N ASN A 291 4.54 20.64 5.66
CA ASN A 291 5.75 20.96 6.39
C ASN A 291 6.45 19.66 6.78
N ARG A 292 7.67 19.49 6.30
CA ARG A 292 8.46 18.27 6.47
C ARG A 292 9.17 18.19 7.83
N ASP A 293 9.30 19.33 8.55
CA ASP A 293 9.92 19.40 9.86
C ASP A 293 9.30 20.53 10.67
N ILE A 294 8.49 20.14 11.66
CA ILE A 294 7.83 21.07 12.59
C ILE A 294 8.43 21.02 14.00
N TRP A 295 9.65 20.49 14.11
CA TRP A 295 10.25 20.23 15.41
C TRP A 295 10.50 21.49 16.21
N ASP A 296 10.91 22.54 15.54
CA ASP A 296 11.24 23.82 16.16
C ASP A 296 10.03 24.80 16.18
N GLY A 297 8.87 24.34 15.71
CA GLY A 297 7.64 25.13 15.74
C GLY A 297 7.48 26.08 14.54
N GLU A 298 6.65 27.10 14.75
CA GLU A 298 6.43 28.20 13.81
C GLU A 298 7.55 29.25 13.89
N MET A 299 7.80 29.92 12.78
CA MET A 299 8.67 31.10 12.70
C MET A 299 7.82 32.37 12.66
N SER A 300 8.30 33.43 13.25
CA SER A 300 7.74 34.77 13.08
C SER A 300 7.98 35.28 11.65
N ILE A 301 7.23 36.29 11.20
CA ILE A 301 7.42 36.90 9.88
C ILE A 301 8.83 37.43 9.69
N SER A 302 9.42 38.05 10.74
CA SER A 302 10.78 38.54 10.70
C SER A 302 11.84 37.46 10.64
N GLU A 303 11.61 36.32 11.29
CA GLU A 303 12.51 35.16 11.17
C GLU A 303 12.44 34.53 9.79
N LEU A 304 11.24 34.46 9.17
CA LEU A 304 11.07 34.00 7.80
C LEU A 304 11.77 34.93 6.79
N ASP A 305 11.65 36.22 6.98
CA ASP A 305 12.31 37.24 6.16
C ASP A 305 13.84 36.99 6.14
N THR A 306 14.46 37.00 7.33
CA THR A 306 15.90 36.75 7.49
C THR A 306 16.33 35.36 7.01
N ALA A 307 15.51 34.33 7.21
CA ALA A 307 15.86 32.95 6.86
C ALA A 307 15.76 32.65 5.34
N LEU A 308 14.99 33.44 4.60
CA LEU A 308 14.74 33.21 3.17
C LEU A 308 15.64 34.01 2.26
N ASP A 309 16.19 35.16 2.71
CA ASP A 309 17.04 36.02 1.88
C ASP A 309 18.26 36.63 2.59
N ASP A 310 18.53 36.22 3.83
CA ASP A 310 19.64 36.70 4.66
C ASP A 310 19.58 38.21 5.02
N SER A 311 18.44 38.89 4.79
CA SER A 311 18.24 40.30 5.09
C SER A 311 16.93 40.54 5.83
N LEU A 312 16.85 41.56 6.63
CA LEU A 312 15.63 42.02 7.31
C LEU A 312 15.18 43.34 6.66
N ASP A 313 14.78 43.28 5.40
CA ASP A 313 14.42 44.44 4.60
C ASP A 313 12.91 44.65 4.39
N GLY A 314 12.09 43.76 4.95
CA GLY A 314 10.63 43.79 4.83
C GLY A 314 10.11 43.15 3.57
N PHE A 315 10.92 42.38 2.86
CA PHE A 315 10.55 41.60 1.68
C PHE A 315 11.05 40.17 1.82
N ILE A 316 10.33 39.21 1.33
CA ILE A 316 10.73 37.78 1.31
C ILE A 316 11.18 37.41 -0.10
N GLY A 317 12.42 36.92 -0.22
CA GLY A 317 13.01 36.41 -1.44
C GLY A 317 14.25 37.18 -1.89
N LEU A 318 15.20 36.45 -2.48
CA LEU A 318 16.42 37.04 -3.04
C LEU A 318 16.06 38.01 -4.14
N LEU A 319 16.28 39.30 -3.88
CA LEU A 319 16.04 40.39 -4.82
C LEU A 319 17.25 40.63 -5.76
N TYR A 320 18.45 40.25 -5.30
CA TYR A 320 19.72 40.48 -5.97
C TYR A 320 20.57 39.21 -6.03
N ASP A 321 21.39 39.08 -7.06
CA ASP A 321 22.40 38.02 -7.12
C ASP A 321 23.62 38.36 -6.26
N GLU A 322 24.58 37.42 -6.17
CA GLU A 322 25.86 37.61 -5.43
C GLU A 322 26.67 38.82 -5.87
N ASN A 323 26.35 39.42 -7.02
CA ASN A 323 27.01 40.60 -7.59
C ASN A 323 26.17 41.88 -7.38
N GLY A 324 25.08 41.82 -6.64
CA GLY A 324 24.18 42.95 -6.41
C GLY A 324 23.31 43.33 -7.60
N LYS A 325 23.11 42.42 -8.56
CA LYS A 325 22.23 42.63 -9.72
C LYS A 325 20.85 42.05 -9.43
N GLU A 326 19.81 42.85 -9.68
CA GLU A 326 18.42 42.43 -9.50
C GLU A 326 18.09 41.16 -10.32
N LEU A 327 17.57 40.13 -9.67
CA LEU A 327 17.21 38.89 -10.30
C LEU A 327 15.95 39.08 -11.17
N PRO A 328 15.96 38.75 -12.44
CA PRO A 328 14.80 38.91 -13.29
C PRO A 328 13.68 37.98 -12.86
N GLY A 329 12.50 38.56 -12.56
CA GLY A 329 11.32 37.82 -12.12
C GLY A 329 11.24 37.55 -10.62
N SER A 330 12.07 38.16 -9.78
CA SER A 330 11.92 38.18 -8.35
C SER A 330 10.61 38.91 -7.99
N SER A 331 9.62 38.17 -7.53
CA SER A 331 8.39 38.76 -6.98
C SER A 331 8.74 39.34 -5.63
N LYS A 332 8.73 40.65 -5.50
CA LYS A 332 8.84 41.31 -4.21
C LYS A 332 7.57 41.03 -3.42
N ILE A 333 7.63 40.08 -2.48
CA ILE A 333 6.56 39.86 -1.54
C ILE A 333 6.91 40.65 -0.29
N SER A 334 6.17 41.73 -0.08
CA SER A 334 6.26 42.46 1.17
C SER A 334 5.81 41.59 2.33
N THR A 335 6.53 41.60 3.43
CA THR A 335 6.11 40.95 4.69
C THR A 335 4.73 41.41 5.13
N GLY A 336 4.33 42.65 4.79
CA GLY A 336 3.01 43.19 5.04
C GLY A 336 1.90 42.60 4.16
N ASP A 337 2.23 41.98 3.03
CA ASP A 337 1.28 41.35 2.11
C ASP A 337 1.06 39.85 2.39
N ILE A 338 1.71 39.30 3.42
CA ILE A 338 1.50 37.93 3.86
C ILE A 338 0.12 37.83 4.53
N LEU A 339 -0.80 37.18 3.83
CA LEU A 339 -2.20 37.03 4.28
C LEU A 339 -2.35 36.15 5.53
N LEU A 340 -1.34 35.39 5.93
CA LEU A 340 -1.39 34.41 6.99
C LEU A 340 -0.27 34.69 8.01
N ASP A 341 -0.60 35.31 9.13
CA ASP A 341 0.30 35.43 10.26
C ASP A 341 0.63 34.03 10.84
N PRO A 342 1.90 33.59 10.84
CA PRO A 342 2.28 32.26 11.28
C PRO A 342 1.83 31.93 12.70
N GLU A 343 1.89 32.89 13.61
CA GLU A 343 1.51 32.68 15.01
C GLU A 343 0.01 32.45 15.18
N SER A 344 -0.82 33.22 14.50
CA SER A 344 -2.28 33.04 14.49
C SER A 344 -2.69 31.76 13.78
N PHE A 345 -1.95 31.33 12.75
CA PHE A 345 -2.28 30.18 11.92
C PHE A 345 -1.74 28.84 12.46
N LYS A 346 -0.87 28.83 13.48
CA LYS A 346 -0.20 27.64 14.03
C LYS A 346 -1.13 26.50 14.45
N SER A 347 -2.34 26.80 14.87
CA SER A 347 -3.34 25.78 15.20
C SER A 347 -3.76 24.97 13.95
N MET A 348 -3.83 25.63 12.81
CA MET A 348 -4.18 25.04 11.53
C MET A 348 -2.97 24.42 10.82
N PHE A 349 -1.87 25.14 10.72
CA PHE A 349 -0.67 24.69 10.05
C PHE A 349 0.58 25.44 10.59
N ILE A 350 1.69 24.72 10.76
CA ILE A 350 2.95 25.31 11.22
C ILE A 350 3.74 25.82 10.02
N ILE A 351 3.98 27.13 10.03
CA ILE A 351 4.70 27.86 8.97
C ILE A 351 6.14 28.07 9.42
N ASN A 352 7.10 27.51 8.66
CA ASN A 352 8.54 27.74 8.77
C ASN A 352 9.22 27.45 7.44
N THR A 353 10.54 27.54 7.35
CA THR A 353 11.32 27.33 6.11
C THR A 353 11.26 25.90 5.56
N ASN A 354 10.74 24.94 6.31
CA ASN A 354 10.59 23.54 5.88
C ASN A 354 9.25 23.25 5.20
N MET A 355 8.39 24.26 5.05
CA MET A 355 7.10 24.12 4.41
C MET A 355 7.21 24.10 2.87
N THR A 356 6.25 23.44 2.24
CA THR A 356 6.10 23.37 0.77
C THR A 356 4.61 23.55 0.42
N PRO A 357 4.25 24.47 -0.47
CA PRO A 357 5.13 25.49 -1.08
C PRO A 357 5.51 26.58 -0.07
N LEU A 358 6.70 27.10 -0.16
CA LEU A 358 7.13 28.26 0.65
C LEU A 358 6.24 29.48 0.40
N ILE A 359 5.90 29.70 -0.87
CA ILE A 359 4.94 30.70 -1.31
C ILE A 359 3.76 29.95 -1.91
N PRO A 360 2.59 29.95 -1.27
CA PRO A 360 1.45 29.15 -1.71
C PRO A 360 0.95 29.47 -3.11
N ILE A 361 1.14 30.69 -3.61
CA ILE A 361 0.62 31.12 -4.92
C ILE A 361 1.62 32.09 -5.55
N ASP A 362 2.02 31.84 -6.80
CA ASP A 362 2.74 32.82 -7.60
C ASP A 362 1.80 34.00 -7.95
N ILE A 363 1.99 35.11 -7.24
CA ILE A 363 1.14 36.30 -7.33
C ILE A 363 1.16 36.90 -8.74
N ASN A 364 2.30 36.85 -9.46
CA ASN A 364 2.40 37.36 -10.81
C ASN A 364 1.61 36.49 -11.81
N SER A 365 1.70 35.18 -11.67
CA SER A 365 0.89 34.25 -12.47
C SER A 365 -0.59 34.35 -12.10
N LEU A 366 -0.92 34.60 -10.84
CA LEU A 366 -2.31 34.76 -10.38
C LEU A 366 -2.95 36.01 -10.99
N SER A 367 -2.21 37.12 -11.12
CA SER A 367 -2.72 38.36 -11.73
C SER A 367 -2.95 38.24 -13.24
N SER A 368 -2.15 37.44 -13.94
CA SER A 368 -2.21 37.26 -15.40
C SER A 368 -3.21 36.17 -15.84
N ASN A 369 -3.23 35.03 -15.16
CA ASN A 369 -4.13 33.92 -15.46
C ASN A 369 -4.40 33.08 -14.19
N PRO A 370 -5.35 33.50 -13.35
CA PRO A 370 -5.56 32.92 -12.02
C PRO A 370 -5.90 31.42 -12.06
N ILE A 371 -6.71 30.98 -13.02
CA ILE A 371 -7.11 29.57 -13.12
C ILE A 371 -5.91 28.69 -13.47
N ALA A 372 -5.10 29.11 -14.44
CA ALA A 372 -3.92 28.35 -14.83
C ALA A 372 -2.85 28.36 -13.72
N ALA A 373 -2.67 29.45 -13.00
CA ALA A 373 -1.76 29.57 -11.88
C ALA A 373 -2.12 28.56 -10.77
N ILE A 374 -3.39 28.50 -10.38
CA ILE A 374 -3.88 27.60 -9.33
C ILE A 374 -3.82 26.13 -9.75
N ILE A 375 -4.21 25.79 -10.98
CA ILE A 375 -4.19 24.39 -11.46
C ILE A 375 -2.77 23.87 -11.65
N ASN A 376 -1.84 24.71 -12.08
CA ASN A 376 -0.45 24.30 -12.37
C ASN A 376 0.50 24.46 -11.17
N MET A 377 -0.01 24.83 -10.00
CA MET A 377 0.82 24.86 -8.78
C MET A 377 1.42 23.50 -8.49
N PRO A 378 2.73 23.43 -8.14
CA PRO A 378 3.39 22.17 -7.80
C PRO A 378 2.73 21.40 -6.64
N SER A 379 2.05 22.13 -5.75
CA SER A 379 1.32 21.56 -4.61
C SER A 379 -0.18 21.31 -4.89
N SER A 380 -0.62 21.39 -6.14
CA SER A 380 -1.99 21.10 -6.54
C SER A 380 -2.16 19.69 -7.11
N ALA A 381 -3.37 19.17 -7.00
CA ALA A 381 -3.80 17.95 -7.67
C ALA A 381 -5.21 18.11 -8.21
N PHE A 382 -5.47 17.57 -9.41
CA PHE A 382 -6.81 17.58 -9.97
C PHE A 382 -7.10 16.34 -10.81
N ARG A 383 -8.38 16.02 -10.95
CA ARG A 383 -8.89 14.91 -11.73
C ARG A 383 -10.16 15.33 -12.47
N ILE A 384 -10.23 14.95 -13.74
CA ILE A 384 -11.44 15.00 -14.55
C ILE A 384 -11.77 13.57 -14.94
N LYS A 385 -13.00 13.14 -14.70
CA LYS A 385 -13.45 11.80 -14.99
C LYS A 385 -14.80 11.83 -15.72
N LEU A 386 -14.83 11.19 -16.85
CA LEU A 386 -16.01 11.03 -17.70
C LEU A 386 -16.40 9.55 -17.72
N ARG A 387 -17.66 9.25 -17.45
CA ARG A 387 -18.22 7.91 -17.61
C ARG A 387 -19.46 7.99 -18.48
N GLY A 388 -19.47 7.25 -19.58
CA GLY A 388 -20.58 7.16 -20.49
C GLY A 388 -21.09 5.72 -20.58
N ASN A 389 -22.39 5.50 -20.43
CA ASN A 389 -23.05 4.21 -20.61
C ASN A 389 -24.07 4.33 -21.74
N TYR A 390 -23.68 3.93 -22.96
CA TYR A 390 -24.49 4.07 -24.16
C TYR A 390 -24.67 2.71 -24.84
N SER A 391 -25.91 2.29 -25.01
CA SER A 391 -26.25 1.01 -25.62
C SER A 391 -25.52 -0.17 -24.95
N ARG A 392 -24.50 -0.71 -25.60
CA ARG A 392 -23.72 -1.87 -25.13
C ARG A 392 -22.31 -1.48 -24.67
N ASN A 393 -21.99 -0.18 -24.66
CA ASN A 393 -20.68 0.36 -24.33
C ASN A 393 -20.69 1.04 -22.96
N SER A 394 -19.59 0.87 -22.21
CA SER A 394 -19.30 1.60 -20.98
C SER A 394 -17.93 2.24 -21.10
N ILE A 395 -17.93 3.51 -21.49
CA ILE A 395 -16.72 4.30 -21.76
C ILE A 395 -16.30 5.01 -20.49
N LEU A 396 -15.00 4.96 -20.20
CA LEU A 396 -14.33 5.72 -19.16
C LEU A 396 -13.20 6.53 -19.79
N ALA A 397 -13.21 7.84 -19.54
CA ALA A 397 -12.05 8.71 -19.82
C ALA A 397 -11.70 9.45 -18.53
N GLU A 398 -10.42 9.42 -18.16
CA GLU A 398 -9.93 10.05 -16.94
C GLU A 398 -8.62 10.76 -17.21
N TYR A 399 -8.53 12.00 -16.76
CA TYR A 399 -7.29 12.75 -16.65
C TYR A 399 -7.02 13.05 -15.18
N LEU A 400 -5.84 12.69 -14.69
CA LEU A 400 -5.38 12.87 -13.34
C LEU A 400 -4.01 13.56 -13.36
N GLN A 401 -3.86 14.62 -12.58
CA GLN A 401 -2.58 15.27 -12.35
C GLN A 401 -2.38 15.44 -10.84
N VAL A 402 -1.20 15.06 -10.34
CA VAL A 402 -0.77 15.25 -8.96
C VAL A 402 0.58 15.94 -8.99
N GLY A 403 0.64 17.15 -8.50
CA GLY A 403 1.85 17.96 -8.51
C GLY A 403 3.04 17.31 -7.78
N PRO A 404 4.28 17.71 -8.09
CA PRO A 404 5.47 17.14 -7.46
C PRO A 404 5.56 17.43 -5.95
N GLU A 405 5.01 18.55 -5.51
CA GLU A 405 4.98 19.00 -4.12
C GLU A 405 3.65 18.67 -3.42
N TYR A 406 2.72 18.03 -4.13
CA TYR A 406 1.47 17.60 -3.53
C TYR A 406 1.68 16.38 -2.63
N ILE A 407 1.44 16.52 -1.35
CA ILE A 407 1.55 15.47 -0.35
C ILE A 407 0.27 15.43 0.48
N SER A 408 -0.30 14.24 0.66
CA SER A 408 -1.36 14.00 1.64
C SER A 408 -0.92 12.91 2.60
N LEU A 409 -0.58 13.27 3.83
CA LEU A 409 -0.17 12.31 4.86
C LEU A 409 -1.30 11.34 5.23
N ALA A 410 -2.55 11.73 4.99
CA ALA A 410 -3.71 10.87 5.17
C ALA A 410 -3.96 9.92 3.98
N ASN A 411 -3.27 10.13 2.84
CA ASN A 411 -3.34 9.26 1.67
C ASN A 411 -1.94 8.89 1.14
N PRO A 412 -1.19 8.05 1.84
CA PRO A 412 0.19 7.71 1.47
C PRO A 412 0.31 6.89 0.18
N TYR A 413 -0.81 6.41 -0.37
CA TYR A 413 -0.84 5.65 -1.62
C TYR A 413 -0.92 6.55 -2.86
N LEU A 414 -1.18 7.84 -2.67
CA LEU A 414 -1.22 8.80 -3.75
C LEU A 414 0.20 9.11 -4.22
N ARG A 415 0.45 8.85 -5.50
CA ARG A 415 1.75 9.10 -6.10
C ARG A 415 1.82 10.57 -6.56
N SER A 416 2.72 11.34 -5.98
CA SER A 416 3.05 12.70 -6.42
C SER A 416 3.84 12.69 -7.74
N ASN A 417 4.00 13.86 -8.36
CA ASN A 417 4.71 14.05 -9.62
C ASN A 417 4.21 13.12 -10.72
N THR A 418 2.90 13.09 -10.92
CA THR A 418 2.24 12.16 -11.85
C THR A 418 1.19 12.88 -12.66
N ARG A 419 1.26 12.73 -13.98
CA ARG A 419 0.22 13.09 -14.93
C ARG A 419 -0.23 11.84 -15.66
N GLN A 420 -1.53 11.56 -15.62
CA GLN A 420 -2.11 10.32 -16.15
C GLN A 420 -3.31 10.62 -17.03
N PHE A 421 -3.35 10.02 -18.18
CA PHE A 421 -4.54 9.93 -19.02
C PHE A 421 -4.93 8.47 -19.18
N THR A 422 -6.19 8.16 -18.98
CA THR A 422 -6.75 6.81 -19.15
C THR A 422 -8.00 6.88 -19.99
N ILE A 423 -8.10 6.04 -20.99
CA ILE A 423 -9.33 5.80 -21.73
C ILE A 423 -9.58 4.30 -21.83
N SER A 424 -10.79 3.87 -21.58
CA SER A 424 -11.19 2.48 -21.73
C SER A 424 -12.65 2.36 -22.16
N ASP A 425 -12.94 1.33 -22.92
CA ASP A 425 -14.30 0.99 -23.31
C ASP A 425 -14.55 -0.50 -23.04
N ARG A 426 -15.66 -0.76 -22.39
CA ARG A 426 -16.19 -2.11 -22.17
C ARG A 426 -17.42 -2.29 -23.02
N VAL A 427 -17.32 -3.21 -23.96
CA VAL A 427 -18.36 -3.51 -24.95
C VAL A 427 -18.94 -4.90 -24.72
N SER A 428 -20.26 -5.02 -24.77
CA SER A 428 -20.97 -6.28 -24.75
C SER A 428 -21.66 -6.50 -26.10
N LEU A 429 -21.27 -7.55 -26.80
CA LEU A 429 -21.74 -7.88 -28.15
C LEU A 429 -22.40 -9.29 -28.20
N LEU A 430 -23.05 -9.61 -29.32
CA LEU A 430 -23.63 -10.92 -29.56
C LEU A 430 -24.58 -11.38 -28.44
N ASP A 431 -25.48 -10.49 -28.02
CA ASP A 431 -26.45 -10.75 -26.95
C ASP A 431 -25.75 -11.24 -25.64
N GLN A 432 -24.74 -10.49 -25.21
CA GLN A 432 -23.94 -10.76 -24.01
C GLN A 432 -23.10 -12.04 -24.08
N LYS A 433 -22.79 -12.55 -25.25
CA LYS A 433 -21.88 -13.68 -25.44
C LYS A 433 -20.43 -13.24 -25.61
N LEU A 434 -20.19 -12.05 -26.12
CA LEU A 434 -18.86 -11.50 -26.33
C LEU A 434 -18.67 -10.21 -25.49
N PHE A 435 -17.73 -10.25 -24.57
CA PHE A 435 -17.31 -9.11 -23.75
C PHE A 435 -15.91 -8.70 -24.15
N LEU A 436 -15.76 -7.45 -24.55
CA LEU A 436 -14.49 -6.85 -24.90
C LEU A 436 -14.23 -5.65 -24.02
N ASN A 437 -13.07 -5.60 -23.38
CA ASN A 437 -12.60 -4.45 -22.62
C ASN A 437 -11.26 -4.03 -23.20
N LEU A 438 -11.22 -2.86 -23.80
CA LEU A 438 -10.02 -2.22 -24.35
C LEU A 438 -9.68 -0.99 -23.53
N GLY A 439 -8.40 -0.73 -23.33
CA GLY A 439 -8.01 0.52 -22.69
C GLY A 439 -6.56 0.88 -22.95
N PHE A 440 -6.35 2.18 -22.90
CA PHE A 440 -5.05 2.80 -23.00
C PHE A 440 -4.84 3.72 -21.78
N LYS A 441 -3.65 3.66 -21.21
CA LYS A 441 -3.21 4.52 -20.13
C LYS A 441 -1.85 5.09 -20.47
N HIS A 442 -1.75 6.40 -20.44
CA HIS A 442 -0.51 7.14 -20.51
C HIS A 442 -0.22 7.75 -19.14
N LEU A 443 1.00 7.61 -18.67
CA LEU A 443 1.46 8.19 -17.40
C LEU A 443 2.84 8.81 -17.65
N ASP A 444 3.00 10.05 -17.22
CA ASP A 444 4.27 10.75 -17.23
C ASP A 444 4.45 11.62 -15.98
N ASN A 445 5.67 12.16 -15.80
CA ASN A 445 6.01 13.08 -14.72
C ASN A 445 6.39 14.48 -15.25
N LYS A 446 5.98 14.85 -16.47
CA LYS A 446 6.25 16.15 -17.08
C LYS A 446 5.26 17.21 -16.60
N ILE A 447 5.27 17.52 -15.32
CA ILE A 447 4.41 18.56 -14.73
C ILE A 447 5.14 19.91 -14.76
N LEU A 448 6.39 19.94 -14.33
CA LEU A 448 7.22 21.15 -14.37
C LEU A 448 7.91 21.28 -15.74
N LYS A 449 8.01 22.51 -16.23
CA LYS A 449 8.71 22.82 -17.49
C LYS A 449 10.22 22.52 -17.44
N THR A 450 10.79 22.49 -16.24
CA THR A 450 12.20 22.17 -15.98
C THR A 450 12.55 20.70 -16.23
N ILE A 451 11.57 19.80 -16.31
CA ILE A 451 11.82 18.38 -16.59
C ILE A 451 12.09 18.19 -18.09
N VAL A 452 13.36 17.99 -18.42
CA VAL A 452 13.82 17.82 -19.80
C VAL A 452 13.57 16.40 -20.32
N SER A 453 13.68 15.39 -19.46
CA SER A 453 13.55 13.98 -19.84
C SER A 453 12.53 13.27 -18.95
N PRO A 454 11.23 13.47 -19.19
CA PRO A 454 10.18 12.86 -18.40
C PRO A 454 10.14 11.35 -18.62
N LEU A 455 9.83 10.60 -17.56
CA LEU A 455 9.56 9.18 -17.67
C LEU A 455 8.12 8.97 -18.17
N ASN A 456 7.99 8.51 -19.39
CA ASN A 456 6.73 8.18 -20.03
C ASN A 456 6.44 6.68 -19.84
N THR A 457 5.23 6.33 -19.41
CA THR A 457 4.77 4.95 -19.32
C THR A 457 3.45 4.80 -20.08
N ASN A 458 3.45 4.00 -21.13
CA ASN A 458 2.27 3.69 -21.94
C ASN A 458 1.81 2.27 -21.64
N THR A 459 0.55 2.11 -21.28
CA THR A 459 -0.07 0.80 -21.05
C THR A 459 -1.23 0.62 -21.99
N LEU A 460 -1.19 -0.44 -22.78
CA LEU A 460 -2.30 -0.93 -23.59
C LEU A 460 -2.80 -2.24 -22.97
N PHE A 461 -4.10 -2.38 -22.78
CA PHE A 461 -4.69 -3.63 -22.33
C PHE A 461 -5.94 -3.99 -23.12
N MET A 462 -6.13 -5.30 -23.29
CA MET A 462 -7.28 -5.90 -23.92
C MET A 462 -7.69 -7.15 -23.15
N ASN A 463 -8.96 -7.24 -22.79
CA ASN A 463 -9.56 -8.46 -22.23
C ASN A 463 -10.76 -8.83 -23.09
N LEU A 464 -10.77 -10.04 -23.61
CA LEU A 464 -11.84 -10.59 -24.42
C LEU A 464 -12.33 -11.86 -23.76
N THR A 465 -13.64 -11.93 -23.54
CA THR A 465 -14.32 -13.14 -23.07
C THR A 465 -15.42 -13.50 -24.03
N PHE A 466 -15.38 -14.73 -24.55
CA PHE A 466 -16.38 -15.25 -25.47
C PHE A 466 -17.06 -16.49 -24.88
N LEU A 467 -18.36 -16.35 -24.64
CA LEU A 467 -19.24 -17.37 -24.07
C LEU A 467 -20.12 -17.90 -25.16
N LEU A 468 -19.88 -19.12 -25.65
CA LEU A 468 -20.70 -19.71 -26.71
C LEU A 468 -22.11 -20.09 -26.22
N GLY A 469 -22.26 -20.43 -24.95
CA GLY A 469 -23.54 -20.78 -24.34
C GLY A 469 -23.38 -21.70 -23.12
N LEU A 470 -24.50 -22.15 -22.56
CA LEU A 470 -24.52 -23.17 -21.53
C LEU A 470 -23.91 -24.48 -22.05
N ASN A 471 -23.01 -25.09 -21.31
CA ASN A 471 -22.27 -26.31 -21.68
C ASN A 471 -21.44 -26.21 -22.98
N MET A 472 -21.11 -24.99 -23.39
CA MET A 472 -20.26 -24.71 -24.54
C MET A 472 -18.89 -24.17 -24.08
N PRO A 473 -17.87 -24.26 -24.94
CA PRO A 473 -16.56 -23.69 -24.62
C PRO A 473 -16.60 -22.19 -24.29
N THR A 474 -15.79 -21.79 -23.32
CA THR A 474 -15.52 -20.38 -22.98
C THR A 474 -14.10 -20.07 -23.39
N PHE A 475 -13.91 -18.95 -24.08
CA PHE A 475 -12.61 -18.44 -24.48
C PHE A 475 -12.35 -17.14 -23.72
N VAL A 476 -11.17 -17.03 -23.12
CA VAL A 476 -10.71 -15.79 -22.46
C VAL A 476 -9.34 -15.45 -23.01
N PHE A 477 -9.20 -14.26 -23.56
CA PHE A 477 -7.92 -13.74 -24.01
C PHE A 477 -7.62 -12.43 -23.29
N ASN A 478 -6.43 -12.36 -22.66
CA ASN A 478 -5.93 -11.17 -21.99
C ASN A 478 -4.61 -10.76 -22.64
N TYR A 479 -4.49 -9.49 -22.93
CA TYR A 479 -3.26 -8.88 -23.42
C TYR A 479 -2.98 -7.59 -22.66
N GLN A 480 -1.74 -7.40 -22.23
CA GLN A 480 -1.25 -6.15 -21.66
C GLN A 480 0.15 -5.86 -22.19
N SER A 481 0.39 -4.61 -22.56
CA SER A 481 1.71 -4.12 -22.94
C SER A 481 2.01 -2.84 -22.18
N ILE A 482 3.15 -2.78 -21.50
CA ILE A 482 3.63 -1.64 -20.72
C ILE A 482 4.97 -1.23 -21.34
N GLY A 483 5.03 -0.04 -21.92
CA GLY A 483 6.28 0.57 -22.42
C GLY A 483 6.70 1.71 -21.51
N LYS A 484 7.98 1.81 -21.18
CA LYS A 484 8.56 2.92 -20.42
C LYS A 484 9.69 3.53 -21.24
N ASN A 485 9.73 4.85 -21.31
CA ASN A 485 10.76 5.59 -22.03
C ASN A 485 10.96 6.97 -21.40
N ASN A 486 12.20 7.42 -21.25
CA ASN A 486 12.52 8.77 -20.78
C ASN A 486 13.23 9.63 -21.83
N GLU A 487 13.31 9.15 -23.08
CA GLU A 487 13.90 9.87 -24.24
C GLU A 487 15.38 10.27 -24.04
N LYS A 488 16.02 9.88 -22.95
CA LYS A 488 17.44 10.14 -22.73
C LYS A 488 18.31 9.34 -23.70
N THR A 489 19.24 10.01 -24.33
CA THR A 489 20.18 9.39 -25.27
C THR A 489 21.61 9.34 -24.72
N LYS A 490 21.94 10.22 -23.75
CA LYS A 490 23.28 10.35 -23.15
C LYS A 490 23.28 9.88 -21.69
N LEU A 491 24.46 9.55 -21.22
CA LEU A 491 24.71 9.29 -19.79
C LEU A 491 24.71 10.62 -19.04
N ASP A 492 24.24 10.56 -17.79
CA ASP A 492 24.26 11.71 -16.90
C ASP A 492 25.63 11.80 -16.19
N SER A 493 26.20 12.99 -16.10
CA SER A 493 27.43 13.23 -15.35
C SER A 493 27.12 13.56 -13.90
N VAL A 494 27.78 12.86 -12.97
CA VAL A 494 27.64 13.08 -11.52
C VAL A 494 29.05 13.18 -10.92
N GLY A 495 29.48 14.41 -10.61
CA GLY A 495 30.84 14.67 -10.18
C GLY A 495 31.85 14.25 -11.25
N SER A 496 32.83 13.41 -10.88
CA SER A 496 33.82 12.84 -11.80
C SER A 496 33.38 11.56 -12.50
N GLY A 497 32.15 11.05 -12.21
CA GLY A 497 31.59 9.83 -12.75
C GLY A 497 30.43 10.04 -13.69
N THR A 498 29.97 8.95 -14.32
CA THR A 498 28.75 8.95 -15.14
C THR A 498 27.76 7.92 -14.61
N ILE A 499 26.47 8.28 -14.57
CA ILE A 499 25.37 7.40 -14.21
C ILE A 499 24.47 7.21 -15.44
N ASP A 500 24.05 5.98 -15.69
CA ASP A 500 23.11 5.68 -16.76
C ASP A 500 21.67 5.70 -16.24
N LEU A 501 20.99 6.82 -16.47
CA LEU A 501 19.57 7.01 -16.15
C LEU A 501 18.65 6.87 -17.37
N ARG A 502 19.15 6.31 -18.47
CA ARG A 502 18.33 6.07 -19.67
C ARG A 502 17.35 4.94 -19.42
N GLU A 503 16.12 5.11 -19.82
CA GLU A 503 15.07 4.10 -19.73
C GLU A 503 14.41 3.95 -21.11
N ASP A 504 14.37 2.73 -21.61
CA ASP A 504 13.58 2.30 -22.78
C ASP A 504 13.30 0.81 -22.64
N SER A 505 12.18 0.51 -22.00
CA SER A 505 11.80 -0.87 -21.68
C SER A 505 10.36 -1.16 -22.08
N LYS A 506 10.09 -2.43 -22.39
CA LYS A 506 8.75 -2.93 -22.74
C LYS A 506 8.48 -4.26 -22.08
N ALA A 507 7.39 -4.34 -21.32
CA ALA A 507 6.85 -5.57 -20.79
C ALA A 507 5.54 -5.90 -21.50
N SER A 508 5.39 -7.14 -21.98
CA SER A 508 4.14 -7.61 -22.58
C SER A 508 3.74 -8.94 -21.99
N THR A 509 2.45 -9.06 -21.69
CA THR A 509 1.82 -10.29 -21.18
C THR A 509 0.66 -10.64 -22.10
N SER A 510 0.59 -11.89 -22.55
CA SER A 510 -0.54 -12.46 -23.27
C SER A 510 -0.95 -13.77 -22.63
N MET A 511 -2.24 -13.99 -22.47
CA MET A 511 -2.80 -15.21 -21.92
C MET A 511 -4.07 -15.59 -22.68
N LEU A 512 -4.13 -16.84 -23.12
CA LEU A 512 -5.31 -17.47 -23.70
C LEU A 512 -5.74 -18.59 -22.77
N ALA A 513 -7.01 -18.56 -22.35
CA ALA A 513 -7.64 -19.65 -21.63
C ALA A 513 -8.83 -20.18 -22.42
N VAL A 514 -8.93 -21.49 -22.54
CA VAL A 514 -10.06 -22.19 -23.13
C VAL A 514 -10.60 -23.19 -22.13
N SER A 515 -11.87 -23.05 -21.76
CA SER A 515 -12.54 -23.93 -20.82
C SER A 515 -13.69 -24.65 -21.51
N VAL A 516 -13.69 -25.95 -21.44
CA VAL A 516 -14.66 -26.83 -22.13
C VAL A 516 -15.37 -27.71 -21.11
N PRO A 517 -16.62 -27.38 -20.74
CA PRO A 517 -17.43 -28.25 -19.93
C PRO A 517 -17.98 -29.41 -20.80
N PHE A 518 -18.01 -30.61 -20.25
CA PHE A 518 -18.62 -31.78 -20.92
C PHE A 518 -19.09 -32.80 -19.88
N THR A 519 -19.97 -33.69 -20.33
CA THR A 519 -20.50 -34.76 -19.49
C THR A 519 -20.07 -36.11 -20.10
N SER A 520 -19.53 -36.99 -19.27
CA SER A 520 -19.17 -38.35 -19.66
C SER A 520 -19.87 -39.33 -18.72
N GLY A 521 -20.91 -39.97 -19.17
CA GLY A 521 -21.84 -40.72 -18.32
C GLY A 521 -22.46 -39.80 -17.26
N ASN A 522 -22.34 -40.17 -15.98
CA ASN A 522 -22.85 -39.38 -14.87
C ASN A 522 -21.82 -38.35 -14.31
N LEU A 523 -20.67 -38.20 -14.96
CA LEU A 523 -19.61 -37.30 -14.53
C LEU A 523 -19.73 -35.94 -15.24
N LYS A 524 -19.78 -34.86 -14.44
CA LYS A 524 -19.64 -33.50 -14.98
C LYS A 524 -18.18 -33.12 -14.98
N GLN A 525 -17.63 -32.80 -16.12
CA GLN A 525 -16.23 -32.52 -16.31
C GLN A 525 -16.03 -31.13 -16.92
N ASN A 526 -14.90 -30.52 -16.56
CA ASN A 526 -14.45 -29.28 -17.20
C ASN A 526 -12.94 -29.36 -17.42
N ILE A 527 -12.54 -29.22 -18.68
CA ILE A 527 -11.12 -29.11 -19.05
C ILE A 527 -10.79 -27.66 -19.34
N THR A 528 -9.73 -27.14 -18.74
CA THR A 528 -9.25 -25.78 -19.00
C THR A 528 -7.80 -25.83 -19.44
N LEU A 529 -7.53 -25.29 -20.63
CA LEU A 529 -6.18 -25.08 -21.16
C LEU A 529 -5.84 -23.59 -21.03
N ASN A 530 -4.68 -23.29 -20.43
CA ASN A 530 -4.16 -21.93 -20.41
C ASN A 530 -2.79 -21.89 -21.08
N ILE A 531 -2.58 -20.90 -21.93
CA ILE A 531 -1.31 -20.61 -22.57
C ILE A 531 -0.96 -19.16 -22.28
N GLY A 532 0.16 -18.92 -21.60
CA GLY A 532 0.63 -17.62 -21.23
C GLY A 532 2.03 -17.32 -21.76
N LYS A 533 2.27 -16.07 -22.12
CA LYS A 533 3.59 -15.58 -22.49
C LYS A 533 3.81 -14.22 -21.83
N VAL A 534 4.97 -14.06 -21.19
CA VAL A 534 5.45 -12.79 -20.67
C VAL A 534 6.81 -12.50 -21.34
N THR A 535 6.95 -11.31 -21.90
CA THR A 535 8.20 -10.87 -22.52
C THR A 535 8.58 -9.53 -21.89
N ASN A 536 9.78 -9.42 -21.37
CA ASN A 536 10.37 -8.16 -20.94
C ASN A 536 11.57 -7.86 -21.86
N LEU A 537 11.62 -6.65 -22.36
CA LEU A 537 12.65 -6.16 -23.28
C LEU A 537 13.21 -4.85 -22.72
N ASP A 538 14.53 -4.75 -22.64
CA ASP A 538 15.25 -3.51 -22.37
C ASP A 538 16.04 -3.11 -23.62
N ASN A 539 15.59 -2.08 -24.33
CA ASN A 539 16.21 -1.62 -25.56
C ASN A 539 17.53 -0.88 -25.32
N ILE A 540 17.72 -0.33 -24.12
CA ILE A 540 18.96 0.36 -23.74
C ILE A 540 20.09 -0.66 -23.58
N ASN A 541 19.82 -1.82 -23.01
CA ASN A 541 20.85 -2.87 -22.85
C ASN A 541 21.47 -3.31 -24.17
N ASN A 542 20.75 -3.26 -25.28
CA ASN A 542 21.28 -3.56 -26.60
C ASN A 542 22.30 -2.52 -27.09
N LYS A 543 22.29 -1.29 -26.51
CA LYS A 543 23.15 -0.16 -26.87
C LYS A 543 24.28 0.08 -25.86
N ARG A 544 24.29 -0.63 -24.73
CA ARG A 544 25.32 -0.55 -23.70
C ARG A 544 26.45 -1.52 -24.04
N SER A 545 27.63 -1.02 -24.30
CA SER A 545 28.81 -1.85 -24.51
C SER A 545 29.20 -2.55 -23.19
N ASN A 546 29.29 -3.87 -23.22
CA ASN A 546 29.98 -4.75 -22.27
C ASN A 546 29.53 -4.83 -20.81
N LEU A 547 28.52 -4.10 -20.32
CA LEU A 547 28.21 -4.07 -18.88
C LEU A 547 26.83 -4.59 -18.51
N TYR A 548 25.98 -4.95 -19.44
CA TYR A 548 24.61 -5.31 -19.14
C TYR A 548 24.07 -6.58 -19.75
N LEU A 549 23.35 -7.19 -19.01
CA LEU A 549 23.10 -8.56 -18.73
C LEU A 549 21.75 -9.04 -19.22
N PHE A 550 20.73 -8.18 -19.41
CA PHE A 550 19.36 -8.65 -19.55
C PHE A 550 18.54 -7.90 -20.62
N PRO A 551 18.95 -7.94 -21.90
CA PRO A 551 18.21 -7.22 -22.94
C PRO A 551 16.81 -7.79 -23.16
N LYS A 552 16.61 -9.11 -22.91
CA LYS A 552 15.32 -9.76 -23.11
C LYS A 552 15.17 -10.96 -22.19
N THR A 553 14.03 -11.03 -21.50
CA THR A 553 13.57 -12.23 -20.81
C THR A 553 12.24 -12.68 -21.35
N ASP A 554 12.13 -13.98 -21.68
CA ASP A 554 10.89 -14.58 -22.16
C ASP A 554 10.44 -15.67 -21.18
N SER A 555 9.20 -15.60 -20.74
CA SER A 555 8.55 -16.66 -19.97
C SER A 555 7.35 -17.21 -20.74
N LYS A 556 7.23 -18.52 -20.81
CA LYS A 556 6.09 -19.22 -21.42
C LYS A 556 5.50 -20.19 -20.40
N THR A 557 4.19 -20.13 -20.22
CA THR A 557 3.46 -21.04 -19.34
C THR A 557 2.38 -21.76 -20.13
N ILE A 558 2.32 -23.06 -19.95
CA ILE A 558 1.21 -23.90 -20.44
C ILE A 558 0.66 -24.63 -19.23
N SER A 559 -0.67 -24.59 -19.05
CA SER A 559 -1.31 -25.36 -18.00
C SER A 559 -2.59 -26.02 -18.47
N VAL A 560 -2.85 -27.21 -17.93
CA VAL A 560 -4.07 -27.96 -18.13
C VAL A 560 -4.69 -28.25 -16.76
N THR A 561 -5.97 -27.98 -16.64
CA THR A 561 -6.76 -28.31 -15.45
C THR A 561 -7.94 -29.17 -15.86
N LEU A 562 -8.10 -30.31 -15.24
CA LEU A 562 -9.28 -31.17 -15.37
C LEU A 562 -10.02 -31.17 -14.03
N SER A 563 -11.26 -30.74 -14.03
CA SER A 563 -12.15 -30.79 -12.86
C SER A 563 -13.26 -31.78 -13.13
N THR A 564 -13.41 -32.78 -12.30
CA THR A 564 -14.42 -33.82 -12.38
C THR A 564 -15.31 -33.77 -11.13
N LEU A 565 -16.61 -33.65 -11.35
CA LEU A 565 -17.62 -33.75 -10.30
C LEU A 565 -18.36 -35.09 -10.48
N PHE A 566 -18.24 -35.93 -9.45
CA PHE A 566 -18.90 -37.24 -9.35
C PHE A 566 -20.33 -37.11 -8.80
N PRO A 567 -21.21 -38.08 -9.06
CA PRO A 567 -22.59 -38.04 -8.56
C PRO A 567 -22.71 -37.96 -7.03
N ASP A 568 -21.75 -38.55 -6.32
CA ASP A 568 -21.68 -38.57 -4.86
C ASP A 568 -21.04 -37.29 -4.28
N GLN A 569 -21.04 -36.17 -5.02
CA GLN A 569 -20.50 -34.87 -4.69
C GLN A 569 -18.99 -34.84 -4.46
N LEU A 570 -18.25 -35.90 -4.81
CA LEU A 570 -16.80 -35.86 -4.84
C LEU A 570 -16.35 -34.99 -6.00
N LYS A 571 -15.62 -33.92 -5.70
CA LYS A 571 -14.95 -33.08 -6.71
C LYS A 571 -13.46 -33.38 -6.71
N VAL A 572 -12.93 -33.79 -7.84
CA VAL A 572 -11.50 -34.00 -8.04
C VAL A 572 -11.01 -33.00 -9.08
N VAL A 573 -9.89 -32.31 -8.75
CA VAL A 573 -9.25 -31.41 -9.69
C VAL A 573 -7.79 -31.83 -9.86
N TYR A 574 -7.45 -32.12 -11.07
CA TYR A 574 -6.09 -32.35 -11.54
C TYR A 574 -5.59 -31.10 -12.24
N HIS A 575 -4.42 -30.63 -11.89
CA HIS A 575 -3.76 -29.50 -12.53
C HIS A 575 -2.32 -29.82 -12.84
N MET A 576 -1.92 -29.53 -14.06
CA MET A 576 -0.54 -29.61 -14.52
C MET A 576 -0.15 -28.30 -15.17
N SER A 577 1.01 -27.75 -14.83
CA SER A 577 1.56 -26.59 -15.52
C SER A 577 3.06 -26.72 -15.72
N GLN A 578 3.52 -26.15 -16.82
CA GLN A 578 4.94 -25.98 -17.10
C GLN A 578 5.20 -24.51 -17.45
N THR A 579 6.13 -23.91 -16.75
CA THR A 579 6.64 -22.56 -17.04
C THR A 579 8.11 -22.68 -17.43
N LYS A 580 8.45 -22.11 -18.57
CA LYS A 580 9.83 -21.96 -19.02
C LYS A 580 10.18 -20.49 -19.02
N LEU A 581 11.29 -20.14 -18.38
CA LEU A 581 11.84 -18.77 -18.35
C LEU A 581 13.29 -18.85 -18.83
N GLU A 582 13.66 -18.00 -19.77
CA GLU A 582 15.04 -17.85 -20.24
C GLU A 582 15.59 -16.56 -19.64
N ILE A 583 16.59 -16.68 -18.78
CA ILE A 583 17.29 -15.54 -18.19
C ILE A 583 18.67 -15.45 -18.84
N PRO A 584 19.02 -14.31 -19.46
CA PRO A 584 20.38 -14.11 -19.94
C PRO A 584 21.36 -14.03 -18.78
N SER A 585 22.55 -14.62 -18.96
CA SER A 585 23.64 -14.61 -18.00
C SER A 585 24.97 -14.44 -18.75
N ILE A 586 25.92 -13.76 -18.16
CA ILE A 586 27.28 -13.68 -18.71
C ILE A 586 28.11 -14.83 -18.13
N LYS A 587 28.66 -15.64 -19.02
CA LYS A 587 29.68 -16.62 -18.70
C LYS A 587 30.84 -16.46 -19.68
N ASN A 588 32.05 -16.27 -19.19
CA ASN A 588 33.26 -16.05 -19.99
C ASN A 588 33.12 -14.88 -21.00
N ASN A 589 32.60 -13.76 -20.54
CA ASN A 589 32.32 -12.55 -21.38
C ASN A 589 31.35 -12.79 -22.56
N GLN A 590 30.64 -13.91 -22.58
CA GLN A 590 29.61 -14.19 -23.58
C GLN A 590 28.23 -14.21 -22.94
N LEU A 591 27.26 -13.64 -23.65
CA LEU A 591 25.85 -13.66 -23.25
C LEU A 591 25.30 -15.08 -23.50
N ASN A 592 25.04 -15.82 -22.43
CA ASN A 592 24.40 -17.12 -22.47
C ASN A 592 22.97 -17.01 -21.94
N LYS A 593 22.09 -17.90 -22.38
CA LYS A 593 20.74 -18.02 -21.85
C LYS A 593 20.67 -19.21 -20.91
N ILE A 594 20.27 -18.96 -19.67
CA ILE A 594 20.03 -20.01 -18.69
C ILE A 594 18.53 -20.31 -18.70
N PRO A 595 18.13 -21.53 -19.08
CA PRO A 595 16.75 -21.94 -19.02
C PRO A 595 16.37 -22.32 -17.57
N TYR A 596 15.30 -21.75 -17.09
CA TYR A 596 14.59 -22.17 -15.89
C TYR A 596 13.31 -22.85 -16.30
N THR A 597 13.06 -24.04 -15.79
CA THR A 597 11.82 -24.77 -16.07
C THR A 597 11.18 -25.21 -14.77
N TRP A 598 9.96 -24.77 -14.53
CA TRP A 598 9.12 -25.22 -13.42
C TRP A 598 8.02 -26.12 -13.98
N THR A 599 7.95 -27.33 -13.46
CA THR A 599 6.83 -28.25 -13.75
C THR A 599 6.09 -28.48 -12.45
N HIS A 600 4.81 -28.16 -12.47
CA HIS A 600 3.93 -28.25 -11.31
C HIS A 600 2.81 -29.23 -11.60
N PHE A 601 2.58 -30.16 -10.67
CA PHE A 601 1.44 -31.08 -10.64
C PHE A 601 0.68 -30.87 -9.35
N SER A 602 -0.63 -30.86 -9.41
CA SER A 602 -1.45 -30.86 -8.22
C SER A 602 -2.68 -31.70 -8.42
N LEU A 603 -3.01 -32.50 -7.44
CA LEU A 603 -4.24 -33.26 -7.33
C LEU A 603 -4.96 -32.80 -6.08
N SER A 604 -6.18 -32.34 -6.23
CA SER A 604 -7.04 -31.97 -5.12
C SER A 604 -8.35 -32.75 -5.15
N ALA A 605 -8.79 -33.19 -3.99
CA ALA A 605 -10.08 -33.85 -3.81
C ALA A 605 -10.85 -33.13 -2.72
N ASN A 606 -12.16 -32.98 -2.92
CA ASN A 606 -13.07 -32.39 -1.94
C ASN A 606 -14.36 -33.20 -1.96
N LYS A 607 -14.81 -33.66 -0.78
CA LYS A 607 -16.03 -34.42 -0.63
C LYS A 607 -16.76 -34.05 0.65
N MET A 608 -18.07 -33.92 0.53
CA MET A 608 -18.97 -33.89 1.69
C MET A 608 -19.24 -35.33 2.15
N ILE A 609 -19.03 -35.59 3.43
CA ILE A 609 -19.25 -36.89 4.07
C ILE A 609 -20.15 -36.74 5.29
N PHE A 610 -20.63 -37.84 5.85
CA PHE A 610 -21.50 -37.88 7.05
C PHE A 610 -22.72 -36.94 6.91
N GLU A 611 -23.59 -37.24 5.92
CA GLU A 611 -24.81 -36.46 5.67
C GLU A 611 -24.56 -34.94 5.49
N ASN A 612 -23.49 -34.61 4.77
CA ASN A 612 -23.05 -33.23 4.51
C ASN A 612 -22.59 -32.43 5.76
N LYS A 613 -22.26 -33.12 6.85
CA LYS A 613 -21.75 -32.47 8.06
C LYS A 613 -20.24 -32.21 8.02
N VAL A 614 -19.50 -33.04 7.29
CA VAL A 614 -18.05 -32.93 7.18
C VAL A 614 -17.62 -32.68 5.74
N ASN A 615 -16.94 -31.56 5.51
CA ASN A 615 -16.29 -31.29 4.23
C ASN A 615 -14.80 -31.68 4.33
N SER A 616 -14.43 -32.78 3.66
CA SER A 616 -13.04 -33.23 3.62
C SER A 616 -12.33 -32.70 2.39
N LYS A 617 -11.10 -32.22 2.56
CA LYS A 617 -10.25 -31.66 1.52
C LYS A 617 -8.87 -32.28 1.57
N GLY A 618 -8.35 -32.70 0.43
CA GLY A 618 -6.99 -33.19 0.28
C GLY A 618 -6.33 -32.54 -0.94
N VAL A 619 -5.06 -32.17 -0.80
CA VAL A 619 -4.27 -31.64 -1.92
C VAL A 619 -2.86 -32.25 -1.86
N ILE A 620 -2.42 -32.80 -2.96
CA ILE A 620 -1.05 -33.24 -3.20
C ILE A 620 -0.47 -32.33 -4.28
N THR A 621 0.68 -31.75 -4.01
CA THR A 621 1.36 -30.84 -4.93
C THR A 621 2.80 -31.34 -5.14
N PHE A 622 3.22 -31.38 -6.37
CA PHE A 622 4.59 -31.66 -6.74
C PHE A 622 5.12 -30.56 -7.65
N LEU A 623 6.23 -29.94 -7.27
CA LEU A 623 6.92 -28.95 -8.08
C LEU A 623 8.35 -29.46 -8.35
N ASN A 624 8.72 -29.46 -9.62
CA ASN A 624 10.08 -29.75 -10.06
C ASN A 624 10.65 -28.49 -10.74
N SER A 625 11.65 -27.89 -10.15
CA SER A 625 12.37 -26.75 -10.69
C SER A 625 13.71 -27.22 -11.24
N LYS A 626 13.94 -26.95 -12.51
CA LYS A 626 15.21 -27.19 -13.18
C LYS A 626 15.84 -25.85 -13.55
N SER A 627 17.01 -25.58 -12.99
CA SER A 627 17.79 -24.38 -13.24
C SER A 627 19.28 -24.70 -13.06
N GLN A 628 20.10 -23.72 -12.73
CA GLN A 628 21.46 -23.96 -12.24
C GLN A 628 21.45 -24.80 -10.95
N ILE A 629 20.45 -24.58 -10.10
CA ILE A 629 20.20 -25.35 -8.89
C ILE A 629 18.85 -26.05 -9.06
N ASN A 630 18.85 -27.36 -9.09
CA ASN A 630 17.63 -28.14 -9.22
C ASN A 630 16.95 -28.30 -7.85
N SER A 631 15.66 -28.09 -7.79
CA SER A 631 14.89 -28.31 -6.58
C SER A 631 13.58 -29.06 -6.85
N LYS A 632 13.18 -29.87 -5.89
CA LYS A 632 11.91 -30.60 -5.91
C LYS A 632 11.14 -30.29 -4.63
N LEU A 633 9.86 -30.02 -4.75
CA LEU A 633 9.00 -29.78 -3.62
C LEU A 633 7.81 -30.73 -3.68
N LEU A 634 7.57 -31.45 -2.59
CA LEU A 634 6.36 -32.21 -2.35
C LEU A 634 5.55 -31.51 -1.27
N GLY A 635 4.33 -31.12 -1.58
CA GLY A 635 3.38 -30.51 -0.64
C GLY A 635 2.19 -31.44 -0.43
N LEU A 636 1.86 -31.69 0.83
CA LEU A 636 0.67 -32.40 1.25
C LEU A 636 -0.19 -31.47 2.09
N LYS A 637 -1.47 -31.39 1.80
CA LYS A 637 -2.43 -30.60 2.56
C LYS A 637 -3.70 -31.42 2.78
N ALA A 638 -4.12 -31.51 4.02
CA ALA A 638 -5.35 -32.19 4.41
C ALA A 638 -6.18 -31.24 5.29
N GLY A 639 -7.48 -31.22 5.09
CA GLY A 639 -8.37 -30.38 5.86
C GLY A 639 -9.72 -31.04 6.07
N LEU A 640 -10.32 -30.78 7.20
CA LEU A 640 -11.67 -31.18 7.57
C LEU A 640 -12.40 -29.97 8.10
N ASP A 641 -13.57 -29.66 7.52
CA ASP A 641 -14.49 -28.67 8.07
C ASP A 641 -15.71 -29.45 8.59
N TYR A 642 -15.91 -29.46 9.90
CA TYR A 642 -17.00 -30.16 10.57
C TYR A 642 -18.07 -29.18 11.04
N ARG A 643 -19.29 -29.35 10.54
CA ARG A 643 -20.44 -28.59 10.99
C ARG A 643 -21.03 -29.28 12.23
N LEU A 644 -20.65 -28.74 13.40
CA LEU A 644 -21.11 -29.24 14.71
C LEU A 644 -22.59 -28.95 14.90
N GLN A 645 -23.06 -27.77 14.51
CA GLN A 645 -24.43 -27.29 14.48
C GLN A 645 -24.64 -26.46 13.21
N GLU A 646 -25.86 -26.07 12.88
CA GLU A 646 -26.15 -25.24 11.71
C GLU A 646 -25.30 -23.96 11.68
N ASN A 647 -25.04 -23.42 12.86
CA ASN A 647 -24.33 -22.16 13.07
C ASN A 647 -22.90 -22.32 13.60
N LEU A 648 -22.43 -23.53 13.91
CA LEU A 648 -21.11 -23.80 14.48
C LEU A 648 -20.30 -24.74 13.59
N THR A 649 -19.18 -24.25 13.08
CA THR A 649 -18.25 -25.02 12.27
C THR A 649 -16.86 -25.04 12.90
N ALA A 650 -16.27 -26.22 13.04
CA ALA A 650 -14.86 -26.38 13.39
C ALA A 650 -14.08 -26.87 12.17
N SER A 651 -12.90 -26.31 11.96
CA SER A 651 -12.03 -26.69 10.84
C SER A 651 -10.65 -27.02 11.38
N ILE A 652 -10.05 -28.07 10.84
CA ILE A 652 -8.65 -28.40 11.05
C ILE A 652 -7.99 -28.55 9.68
N MET A 653 -6.83 -27.96 9.51
CA MET A 653 -6.04 -28.06 8.30
C MET A 653 -4.58 -28.30 8.66
N SER A 654 -4.01 -29.35 8.10
CA SER A 654 -2.60 -29.65 8.18
C SER A 654 -1.96 -29.49 6.80
N GLN A 655 -0.78 -28.93 6.77
CA GLN A 655 0.07 -28.87 5.59
C GLN A 655 1.49 -29.30 5.93
N VAL A 656 2.08 -30.07 5.04
CA VAL A 656 3.49 -30.47 5.14
C VAL A 656 4.13 -30.21 3.78
N ARG A 657 5.32 -29.63 3.79
CA ARG A 657 6.13 -29.40 2.59
C ARG A 657 7.50 -29.96 2.80
N PHE A 658 7.94 -30.72 1.83
CA PHE A 658 9.29 -31.28 1.74
C PHE A 658 9.97 -30.61 0.56
N ASN A 659 11.02 -29.85 0.79
CA ASN A 659 11.83 -29.27 -0.26
C ASN A 659 13.18 -29.97 -0.28
N TYR A 660 13.60 -30.43 -1.45
CA TYR A 660 14.84 -31.14 -1.69
C TYR A 660 15.64 -30.43 -2.77
N THR A 661 16.82 -29.95 -2.43
CA THR A 661 17.69 -29.17 -3.32
C THR A 661 19.08 -29.80 -3.32
N PRO A 662 19.34 -30.86 -4.14
CA PRO A 662 20.55 -31.65 -4.09
C PRO A 662 21.79 -30.92 -4.59
N ASP A 663 21.65 -29.87 -5.39
CA ASP A 663 22.74 -29.22 -6.08
C ASP A 663 23.56 -28.26 -5.20
N PHE A 664 23.12 -27.97 -3.99
CA PHE A 664 23.88 -27.18 -3.03
C PHE A 664 25.19 -27.86 -2.59
N LYS A 665 25.30 -29.18 -2.80
CA LYS A 665 26.55 -29.95 -2.55
C LYS A 665 27.71 -29.61 -3.51
N LYS A 666 27.50 -28.75 -4.50
CA LYS A 666 28.46 -28.51 -5.59
C LYS A 666 28.67 -27.05 -5.94
N ASP A 667 28.13 -26.13 -5.15
CA ASP A 667 28.17 -24.70 -5.47
C ASP A 667 29.41 -23.99 -4.87
N LYS A 668 30.21 -24.70 -4.08
CA LYS A 668 31.42 -24.22 -3.36
C LYS A 668 31.10 -23.15 -2.30
N LEU A 669 29.91 -23.20 -1.73
CA LEU A 669 29.46 -22.34 -0.64
C LEU A 669 29.14 -23.20 0.58
N ASP A 670 29.35 -22.68 1.76
CA ASP A 670 28.84 -23.23 3.02
C ASP A 670 27.38 -22.77 3.17
N ASN A 671 26.43 -23.65 2.80
CA ASN A 671 25.01 -23.30 2.75
C ASN A 671 24.26 -23.54 4.06
N ASP A 672 24.83 -24.31 4.98
CA ASP A 672 24.25 -24.63 6.28
C ASP A 672 24.95 -23.94 7.45
N GLY A 673 26.07 -23.27 7.21
CA GLY A 673 26.81 -22.47 8.19
C GLY A 673 27.62 -23.29 9.18
N ASP A 674 27.97 -24.58 8.84
CA ASP A 674 28.75 -25.44 9.69
C ASP A 674 30.29 -25.25 9.54
N GLY A 675 30.70 -24.37 8.63
CA GLY A 675 32.11 -24.06 8.33
C GLY A 675 32.78 -25.02 7.35
N LYS A 676 32.05 -25.96 6.75
CA LYS A 676 32.52 -26.87 5.72
C LYS A 676 31.81 -26.65 4.41
N ILE A 677 32.56 -26.56 3.34
CA ILE A 677 32.08 -26.32 1.98
C ILE A 677 31.76 -27.65 1.30
N ASP A 678 30.60 -27.74 0.64
CA ASP A 678 30.20 -28.90 -0.20
C ASP A 678 30.22 -30.26 0.54
N ASN A 679 29.88 -30.31 1.83
CA ASN A 679 29.82 -31.55 2.59
C ASN A 679 28.52 -32.35 2.34
N SER A 680 28.38 -33.52 2.98
CA SER A 680 27.21 -34.39 2.80
C SER A 680 25.92 -33.82 3.36
N ASP A 681 26.00 -32.85 4.28
CA ASP A 681 24.90 -32.31 5.03
C ASP A 681 24.32 -31.03 4.42
N GLU A 682 24.97 -30.46 3.40
CA GLU A 682 24.55 -29.30 2.65
C GLU A 682 23.35 -29.52 1.72
N VAL A 683 22.65 -30.62 1.85
CA VAL A 683 21.34 -30.79 1.23
C VAL A 683 20.33 -29.91 1.96
N PHE A 684 20.00 -28.77 1.36
CA PHE A 684 19.05 -27.83 1.96
C PHE A 684 17.63 -28.42 1.91
N ASN A 685 17.25 -29.13 2.96
CA ASN A 685 15.91 -29.65 3.16
C ASN A 685 15.10 -28.66 4.00
N ILE A 686 14.48 -27.67 3.37
CA ILE A 686 13.52 -26.82 4.07
C ILE A 686 12.20 -27.59 4.19
N ASN A 687 12.05 -28.30 5.31
CA ASN A 687 10.79 -28.93 5.63
C ASN A 687 9.92 -27.94 6.42
N SER A 688 8.72 -27.71 5.98
CA SER A 688 7.75 -26.93 6.74
C SER A 688 6.54 -27.77 7.09
N MET A 689 6.07 -27.61 8.31
CA MET A 689 4.83 -28.22 8.80
C MET A 689 3.97 -27.12 9.37
N GLY A 690 2.71 -27.08 8.94
CA GLY A 690 1.72 -26.13 9.44
C GLY A 690 0.46 -26.84 9.91
N LEU A 691 -0.08 -26.40 11.04
CA LEU A 691 -1.36 -26.81 11.57
C LEU A 691 -2.21 -25.55 11.80
N ILE A 692 -3.43 -25.58 11.27
CA ILE A 692 -4.39 -24.51 11.47
C ILE A 692 -5.66 -25.14 12.05
N PHE A 693 -6.07 -24.62 13.19
CA PHE A 693 -7.34 -24.91 13.81
C PHE A 693 -8.20 -23.65 13.78
N ASN A 694 -9.46 -23.80 13.39
CA ASN A 694 -10.38 -22.68 13.25
C ASN A 694 -11.76 -23.09 13.75
N VAL A 695 -12.38 -22.24 14.56
CA VAL A 695 -13.76 -22.40 15.02
C VAL A 695 -14.53 -21.17 14.64
N GLN A 696 -15.62 -21.36 13.93
CA GLN A 696 -16.50 -20.30 13.48
C GLN A 696 -17.91 -20.51 14.02
N TYR A 697 -18.46 -19.50 14.65
CA TYR A 697 -19.84 -19.43 15.09
C TYR A 697 -20.58 -18.29 14.38
N ASN A 698 -21.73 -18.59 13.80
CA ASN A 698 -22.63 -17.60 13.20
C ASN A 698 -23.89 -17.52 14.08
N PHE A 699 -24.43 -16.35 14.36
CA PHE A 699 -25.59 -16.14 15.20
C PHE A 699 -26.56 -15.14 14.61
#